data_76299eb73ace0b726befd8beafcfc807
#
_entry.id   76299eb73ace0b726befd8beafcfc807
#
_cell.length_a   1.000
_cell.length_b   1.000
_cell.length_c   1.000
_cell.angle_alpha   90.00
_cell.angle_beta   90.00
_cell.angle_gamma   90.00
#
_symmetry.space_group_name_H-M   'P 1'
#
loop_
_entity.id
_entity.type
_entity.pdbx_description
1 polymer ?
#
loop_
_entity_poly.entity_id
_entity_poly.type
_entity_poly.pdbx_seq_one_letter_code
_entity_poly.pdbx_strand_id
1 'polypeptide(L)'
;MKLKRMRFPLALLSVLFAGSCFHAAFAAPTFWSSVGPDGGDARRFAFDPHDPSRIYLGTTDSWIYVSNDGGSSWSRLAELPSREHLVIDSLVVDREDPSTLYAGVYVMDQTDGGVFISHDRGRTWTPAEGMRGQSVFALVQAASAPNTFVAGTLKGVYRSDDKGLHWREISPPGSREVHEVQSIAIDPNDANTIYAGTWHLPWKTTDNGAHWNGIKDGLIDDSDVFSMVIDRTRPTIMFLSACSGIYKTDSAGQLFHKVQGIPSTARRTRVLMMDPKDPNTVYAGTTEGLYKTQDGGTVWSRTTGPDLIVNDVYIDPRNPRHVLLATDRSGVLASESAGAGFISSNTGFSQRQVAALLADNSHEGTIYAGVINDKTYGGVFVTKDFGRTWKQRSEGLDGRDVFELAQTSDGTLLAGTSDGVYRWNGGVWTRDDSVTGPVTVPVAPAHTRSSRTRESAQMRQAELRRAEEERAAAHRVHVSAIQGHVTALVVMGDAVYAATAQGLFRSMNHGVSWQGPMLGASTPGVFAGAGSYYAVAGEGETIFAGRRQGIVMSENHGATWKSVSFPTGLTALHTLAVAPDGSLWVGGREGVYTSTDHGLTWTRFDKLPVTDITSLAWNNKLQRMVLTSGQDSLIFAVDPADKTWKWWNPGWMVHSVAALQGRLVAASMFSGVVVQPQPEQASLSLNSGGGQSAQR
;
A
#
# COMPACT_ATOMS: atom_id res chain seq x y z
N MET A 1 -93.67 3.74 -4.83
CA MET A 1 -93.05 3.17 -3.63
C MET A 1 -91.72 3.93 -3.36
N LYS A 2 -91.71 4.74 -2.28
CA LYS A 2 -90.64 5.69 -2.01
C LYS A 2 -89.57 5.04 -1.15
N LEU A 3 -88.30 4.99 -1.59
CA LEU A 3 -87.12 4.64 -0.77
C LEU A 3 -86.59 5.91 -0.11
N LYS A 4 -86.57 5.92 1.21
CA LYS A 4 -86.00 6.95 2.05
C LYS A 4 -84.44 6.80 2.06
N ARG A 5 -83.75 7.86 1.72
CA ARG A 5 -82.30 8.00 1.95
C ARG A 5 -82.02 8.34 3.41
N MET A 6 -81.34 7.45 4.13
CA MET A 6 -80.76 7.75 5.43
C MET A 6 -79.36 8.36 5.25
N ARG A 7 -79.15 9.57 5.77
CA ARG A 7 -77.84 10.22 5.86
C ARG A 7 -77.23 9.86 7.21
N PHE A 8 -76.03 9.24 7.21
CA PHE A 8 -75.15 9.15 8.39
C PHE A 8 -74.13 10.27 8.31
N PRO A 9 -73.78 10.96 9.44
CA PRO A 9 -72.71 11.95 9.49
C PRO A 9 -71.36 11.23 9.61
N LEU A 10 -70.43 11.56 8.72
CA LEU A 10 -69.02 11.17 8.82
C LEU A 10 -68.35 12.03 9.89
N ALA A 11 -68.07 11.43 11.03
CA ALA A 11 -67.17 12.02 12.01
C ALA A 11 -65.73 11.81 11.56
N LEU A 12 -65.06 12.89 11.17
CA LEU A 12 -63.61 12.92 10.83
C LEU A 12 -62.83 12.71 12.09
N LEU A 13 -62.28 11.51 12.30
CA LEU A 13 -61.30 11.23 13.34
C LEU A 13 -59.92 11.54 12.76
N SER A 14 -59.41 12.74 12.99
CA SER A 14 -58.06 13.16 12.68
C SER A 14 -57.08 12.50 13.68
N VAL A 15 -56.53 11.36 13.36
CA VAL A 15 -55.41 10.77 14.08
C VAL A 15 -54.14 11.52 13.63
N LEU A 16 -53.67 12.43 14.49
CA LEU A 16 -52.37 13.02 14.40
C LEU A 16 -51.30 11.91 14.62
N PHE A 17 -50.81 11.31 13.59
CA PHE A 17 -49.55 10.59 13.63
C PHE A 17 -48.44 11.62 13.77
N ALA A 18 -48.02 11.91 14.99
CA ALA A 18 -46.76 12.54 15.27
C ALA A 18 -45.65 11.54 14.89
N GLY A 19 -45.30 11.50 13.59
CA GLY A 19 -44.14 10.83 13.11
C GLY A 19 -42.91 11.50 13.69
N SER A 20 -42.41 10.97 14.83
CA SER A 20 -41.07 11.26 15.28
C SER A 20 -40.12 10.77 14.21
N CYS A 21 -39.75 11.64 13.25
CA CYS A 21 -38.57 11.44 12.45
C CYS A 21 -37.38 11.43 13.41
N PHE A 22 -37.00 10.24 13.85
CA PHE A 22 -35.66 10.02 14.37
C PHE A 22 -34.72 10.30 13.20
N HIS A 23 -34.30 11.55 13.07
CA HIS A 23 -33.07 11.86 12.37
C HIS A 23 -32.00 11.24 13.26
N ALA A 24 -31.56 10.03 12.88
CA ALA A 24 -30.25 9.54 13.31
C ALA A 24 -29.27 10.60 12.82
N ALA A 25 -28.86 11.49 13.71
CA ALA A 25 -27.74 12.37 13.48
C ALA A 25 -26.54 11.43 13.35
N PHE A 26 -26.18 11.06 12.11
CA PHE A 26 -24.88 10.48 11.82
C PHE A 26 -23.88 11.53 12.28
N ALA A 27 -23.19 11.26 13.36
CA ALA A 27 -22.02 12.02 13.75
C ALA A 27 -21.11 12.07 12.54
N ALA A 28 -20.71 13.27 12.11
CA ALA A 28 -19.73 13.40 11.06
C ALA A 28 -18.50 12.57 11.50
N PRO A 29 -18.02 11.64 10.67
CA PRO A 29 -16.90 10.80 11.04
C PRO A 29 -15.73 11.71 11.39
N THR A 30 -15.21 11.60 12.62
CA THR A 30 -13.95 12.23 13.01
C THR A 30 -12.85 11.48 12.28
N PHE A 31 -12.53 11.92 11.07
CA PHE A 31 -11.50 11.29 10.26
C PHE A 31 -10.15 11.41 10.96
N TRP A 32 -9.47 10.29 11.08
CA TRP A 32 -8.05 10.29 11.42
C TRP A 32 -7.29 10.93 10.27
N SER A 33 -6.20 11.61 10.59
CA SER A 33 -5.40 12.28 9.59
C SER A 33 -4.21 11.43 9.20
N SER A 34 -4.00 11.21 7.91
CA SER A 34 -2.72 10.75 7.41
C SER A 34 -1.69 11.86 7.65
N VAL A 35 -0.57 11.48 8.25
CA VAL A 35 0.50 12.41 8.64
C VAL A 35 1.84 12.07 7.98
N GLY A 36 1.84 11.21 6.96
CA GLY A 36 3.05 10.79 6.26
C GLY A 36 3.60 9.43 6.74
N PRO A 37 4.82 9.06 6.43
CA PRO A 37 5.83 9.85 5.69
C PRO A 37 5.36 10.24 4.30
N ASP A 38 5.66 11.48 3.88
CA ASP A 38 5.27 11.98 2.56
C ASP A 38 6.00 11.24 1.44
N GLY A 39 5.34 11.13 0.26
CA GLY A 39 5.83 10.44 -0.93
C GLY A 39 5.14 9.10 -1.19
N GLY A 40 5.80 8.19 -1.91
CA GLY A 40 5.22 6.93 -2.40
C GLY A 40 4.84 7.01 -3.86
N ASP A 41 3.84 6.23 -4.29
CA ASP A 41 3.48 6.09 -5.71
C ASP A 41 2.53 7.20 -6.17
N ALA A 42 3.05 8.14 -6.97
CA ALA A 42 2.29 9.13 -7.73
C ALA A 42 2.09 8.63 -9.17
N ARG A 43 0.86 8.72 -9.71
CA ARG A 43 0.56 8.04 -10.98
C ARG A 43 0.28 8.96 -12.16
N ARG A 44 -0.75 9.79 -12.11
CA ARG A 44 -1.20 10.64 -13.24
C ARG A 44 -1.61 12.02 -12.79
N PHE A 45 -1.19 13.02 -13.52
CA PHE A 45 -1.64 14.40 -13.36
C PHE A 45 -2.79 14.75 -14.29
N ALA A 46 -3.68 15.62 -13.80
CA ALA A 46 -4.55 16.44 -14.63
C ALA A 46 -4.61 17.84 -14.05
N PHE A 47 -4.83 18.84 -14.86
CA PHE A 47 -4.88 20.23 -14.41
C PHE A 47 -6.11 20.94 -14.95
N ASP A 48 -6.57 21.92 -14.18
CA ASP A 48 -7.64 22.82 -14.61
C ASP A 48 -7.12 23.72 -15.75
N PRO A 49 -7.69 23.64 -16.97
CA PRO A 49 -7.20 24.42 -18.11
C PRO A 49 -7.36 25.93 -17.92
N HIS A 50 -8.27 26.37 -17.03
CA HIS A 50 -8.50 27.78 -16.71
C HIS A 50 -7.65 28.25 -15.52
N ASP A 51 -7.24 27.30 -14.63
CA ASP A 51 -6.35 27.57 -13.50
C ASP A 51 -5.30 26.47 -13.35
N PRO A 52 -4.18 26.53 -14.10
CA PRO A 52 -3.12 25.54 -14.03
C PRO A 52 -2.42 25.40 -12.65
N SER A 53 -2.70 26.27 -11.68
CA SER A 53 -2.26 26.04 -10.29
C SER A 53 -3.09 24.96 -9.59
N ARG A 54 -4.29 24.64 -10.11
CA ARG A 54 -5.12 23.55 -9.64
C ARG A 54 -4.80 22.27 -10.39
N ILE A 55 -4.15 21.35 -9.69
CA ILE A 55 -3.66 20.10 -10.26
C ILE A 55 -4.28 18.94 -9.47
N TYR A 56 -4.73 17.92 -10.18
CA TYR A 56 -5.21 16.67 -9.63
C TYR A 56 -4.16 15.60 -9.84
N LEU A 57 -4.03 14.68 -8.88
CA LEU A 57 -3.09 13.57 -8.90
C LEU A 57 -3.83 12.27 -8.60
N GLY A 58 -3.82 11.34 -9.55
CA GLY A 58 -4.31 9.98 -9.38
C GLY A 58 -3.25 9.04 -8.82
N THR A 59 -3.68 8.01 -8.10
CA THR A 59 -2.84 7.02 -7.41
C THR A 59 -3.11 5.59 -7.90
N THR A 60 -2.42 4.63 -7.33
CA THR A 60 -2.58 3.19 -7.62
C THR A 60 -3.59 2.48 -6.70
N ASP A 61 -4.25 3.23 -5.81
CA ASP A 61 -5.15 2.70 -4.78
C ASP A 61 -6.51 3.42 -4.71
N SER A 62 -7.05 3.87 -5.84
CA SER A 62 -8.34 4.56 -6.00
C SER A 62 -8.39 6.01 -5.53
N TRP A 63 -7.32 6.56 -4.94
CA TRP A 63 -7.34 7.91 -4.38
C TRP A 63 -6.96 8.99 -5.39
N ILE A 64 -7.66 10.11 -5.28
CA ILE A 64 -7.35 11.34 -6.01
C ILE A 64 -6.97 12.43 -5.01
N TYR A 65 -5.83 13.05 -5.23
CA TYR A 65 -5.36 14.23 -4.51
C TYR A 65 -5.54 15.49 -5.35
N VAL A 66 -5.59 16.64 -4.68
CA VAL A 66 -5.64 17.94 -5.34
C VAL A 66 -4.61 18.89 -4.72
N SER A 67 -3.92 19.61 -5.57
CA SER A 67 -3.15 20.81 -5.25
C SER A 67 -3.88 22.04 -5.76
N ASN A 68 -3.79 23.16 -5.02
CA ASN A 68 -4.29 24.47 -5.45
C ASN A 68 -3.16 25.51 -5.50
N ASP A 69 -1.92 25.08 -5.41
CA ASP A 69 -0.71 25.91 -5.34
C ASP A 69 0.38 25.42 -6.31
N GLY A 70 -0.04 24.87 -7.45
CA GLY A 70 0.86 24.41 -8.50
C GLY A 70 1.66 23.17 -8.13
N GLY A 71 1.16 22.32 -7.24
CA GLY A 71 1.82 21.07 -6.83
C GLY A 71 2.78 21.24 -5.64
N SER A 72 2.80 22.40 -4.97
CA SER A 72 3.64 22.64 -3.79
C SER A 72 3.13 21.88 -2.56
N SER A 73 1.81 21.76 -2.44
CA SER A 73 1.14 20.96 -1.41
C SER A 73 -0.07 20.22 -1.95
N TRP A 74 -0.45 19.12 -1.30
CA TRP A 74 -1.50 18.22 -1.72
C TRP A 74 -2.50 17.97 -0.60
N SER A 75 -3.75 17.81 -0.97
CA SER A 75 -4.79 17.35 -0.07
C SER A 75 -5.57 16.21 -0.72
N ARG A 76 -5.94 15.22 0.08
CA ARG A 76 -6.78 14.09 -0.32
C ARG A 76 -8.16 14.62 -0.71
N LEU A 77 -8.61 14.34 -1.90
CA LEU A 77 -9.86 14.88 -2.44
C LEU A 77 -11.00 13.87 -2.35
N ALA A 78 -10.83 12.70 -2.97
CA ALA A 78 -11.85 11.66 -3.02
C ALA A 78 -11.24 10.29 -3.31
N GLU A 79 -11.99 9.26 -2.95
CA GLU A 79 -11.77 7.87 -3.36
C GLU A 79 -12.79 7.49 -4.44
N LEU A 80 -12.35 6.81 -5.48
CA LEU A 80 -13.27 6.27 -6.47
C LEU A 80 -14.11 5.14 -5.85
N PRO A 81 -15.44 5.13 -6.07
CA PRO A 81 -16.34 4.17 -5.43
C PRO A 81 -16.17 2.77 -6.06
N SER A 82 -15.33 1.95 -5.45
CA SER A 82 -15.09 0.56 -5.85
C SER A 82 -14.84 -0.30 -4.61
N ARG A 83 -15.04 -1.62 -4.74
CA ARG A 83 -14.62 -2.60 -3.75
C ARG A 83 -13.17 -3.04 -3.96
N GLU A 84 -12.66 -2.89 -5.17
CA GLU A 84 -11.31 -3.24 -5.59
C GLU A 84 -10.43 -1.98 -5.62
N HIS A 85 -9.12 -2.15 -5.45
CA HIS A 85 -8.16 -1.07 -5.63
C HIS A 85 -8.01 -0.75 -7.11
N LEU A 86 -8.42 0.45 -7.49
CA LEU A 86 -8.34 0.93 -8.86
C LEU A 86 -7.03 1.68 -9.09
N VAL A 87 -6.31 1.29 -10.12
CA VAL A 87 -5.19 2.08 -10.64
C VAL A 87 -5.74 3.18 -11.53
N ILE A 88 -5.49 4.44 -11.18
CA ILE A 88 -5.88 5.60 -11.99
C ILE A 88 -4.79 5.84 -13.02
N ASP A 89 -4.99 5.33 -14.24
CA ASP A 89 -4.00 5.43 -15.32
C ASP A 89 -4.27 6.57 -16.30
N SER A 90 -5.45 7.16 -16.21
CA SER A 90 -5.79 8.39 -16.94
C SER A 90 -6.66 9.28 -16.07
N LEU A 91 -6.37 10.58 -16.09
CA LEU A 91 -7.17 11.60 -15.42
C LEU A 91 -7.29 12.82 -16.36
N VAL A 92 -8.50 13.29 -16.61
CA VAL A 92 -8.78 14.37 -17.54
C VAL A 92 -9.72 15.38 -16.90
N VAL A 93 -9.40 16.67 -16.96
CA VAL A 93 -10.33 17.77 -16.67
C VAL A 93 -10.94 18.23 -17.98
N ASP A 94 -12.27 18.35 -18.02
CA ASP A 94 -12.97 18.84 -19.22
C ASP A 94 -12.47 20.23 -19.61
N ARG A 95 -12.16 20.41 -20.89
CA ARG A 95 -11.57 21.65 -21.42
C ARG A 95 -12.51 22.86 -21.36
N GLU A 96 -13.81 22.61 -21.38
CA GLU A 96 -14.84 23.66 -21.38
C GLU A 96 -15.44 23.87 -19.99
N ASP A 97 -15.59 22.77 -19.23
CA ASP A 97 -16.15 22.79 -17.87
C ASP A 97 -15.19 22.16 -16.85
N PRO A 98 -14.32 22.94 -16.21
CA PRO A 98 -13.38 22.41 -15.22
C PRO A 98 -14.03 21.83 -13.94
N SER A 99 -15.36 21.91 -13.80
CA SER A 99 -16.04 21.18 -12.74
C SER A 99 -16.22 19.69 -13.07
N THR A 100 -16.09 19.33 -14.34
CA THR A 100 -16.24 17.95 -14.82
C THR A 100 -14.86 17.30 -15.02
N LEU A 101 -14.67 16.16 -14.39
CA LEU A 101 -13.46 15.34 -14.47
C LEU A 101 -13.80 13.91 -14.90
N TYR A 102 -12.83 13.25 -15.54
CA TYR A 102 -12.91 11.87 -15.97
C TYR A 102 -11.69 11.11 -15.49
N ALA A 103 -11.90 9.89 -14.96
CA ALA A 103 -10.84 8.97 -14.59
C ALA A 103 -10.98 7.65 -15.35
N GLY A 104 -9.95 7.29 -16.09
CA GLY A 104 -9.81 5.96 -16.70
C GLY A 104 -9.02 5.05 -15.78
N VAL A 105 -9.58 3.90 -15.44
CA VAL A 105 -9.02 3.02 -14.42
C VAL A 105 -9.03 1.55 -14.82
N TYR A 106 -8.15 0.78 -14.18
CA TYR A 106 -8.14 -0.67 -14.25
C TYR A 106 -7.85 -1.29 -12.87
N VAL A 107 -8.19 -2.57 -12.71
CA VAL A 107 -7.81 -3.37 -11.54
C VAL A 107 -6.57 -4.19 -11.90
N MET A 108 -5.56 -4.16 -11.03
CA MET A 108 -4.31 -4.90 -11.26
C MET A 108 -4.60 -6.41 -11.28
N ASP A 109 -3.99 -7.12 -12.23
CA ASP A 109 -4.14 -8.57 -12.45
C ASP A 109 -5.58 -9.06 -12.72
N GLN A 110 -6.48 -8.15 -13.07
CA GLN A 110 -7.88 -8.47 -13.42
C GLN A 110 -8.31 -7.74 -14.70
N THR A 111 -9.31 -8.30 -15.39
CA THR A 111 -9.91 -7.66 -16.54
C THR A 111 -11.12 -6.80 -16.15
N ASP A 112 -10.90 -5.87 -15.22
CA ASP A 112 -11.93 -4.98 -14.68
C ASP A 112 -11.45 -3.53 -14.61
N GLY A 113 -12.37 -2.58 -14.44
CA GLY A 113 -12.13 -1.15 -14.38
C GLY A 113 -13.28 -0.34 -14.96
N GLY A 114 -12.97 0.77 -15.61
CA GLY A 114 -13.97 1.62 -16.25
C GLY A 114 -13.53 3.06 -16.46
N VAL A 115 -14.49 3.88 -16.83
CA VAL A 115 -14.41 5.34 -16.78
C VAL A 115 -15.31 5.81 -15.65
N PHE A 116 -14.81 6.69 -14.79
CA PHE A 116 -15.58 7.38 -13.76
C PHE A 116 -15.68 8.88 -14.12
N ILE A 117 -16.81 9.49 -13.82
CA ILE A 117 -17.11 10.89 -14.12
C ILE A 117 -17.48 11.60 -12.82
N SER A 118 -16.92 12.78 -12.63
CA SER A 118 -17.27 13.74 -11.58
C SER A 118 -17.79 15.03 -12.20
N HIS A 119 -18.81 15.64 -11.59
CA HIS A 119 -19.36 16.95 -12.01
C HIS A 119 -19.21 18.01 -10.91
N ASP A 120 -18.39 17.77 -9.90
CA ASP A 120 -18.23 18.61 -8.71
C ASP A 120 -16.76 18.85 -8.34
N ARG A 121 -15.90 18.92 -9.37
CA ARG A 121 -14.45 19.10 -9.25
C ARG A 121 -13.77 17.94 -8.52
N GLY A 122 -14.21 16.71 -8.78
CA GLY A 122 -13.62 15.49 -8.29
C GLY A 122 -14.01 15.10 -6.86
N ARG A 123 -15.06 15.72 -6.27
CA ARG A 123 -15.48 15.35 -4.90
C ARG A 123 -16.32 14.09 -4.87
N THR A 124 -17.18 13.90 -5.88
CA THR A 124 -17.98 12.67 -6.02
C THR A 124 -17.82 12.11 -7.44
N TRP A 125 -17.90 10.79 -7.56
CA TRP A 125 -17.64 10.07 -8.79
C TRP A 125 -18.72 9.05 -9.08
N THR A 126 -19.09 8.93 -10.34
CA THR A 126 -20.05 7.92 -10.83
C THR A 126 -19.43 7.16 -12.00
N PRO A 127 -19.58 5.82 -12.06
CA PRO A 127 -19.07 5.06 -13.19
C PRO A 127 -19.91 5.32 -14.45
N ALA A 128 -19.25 5.50 -15.59
CA ALA A 128 -19.89 5.56 -16.90
C ALA A 128 -20.40 4.16 -17.31
N GLU A 129 -21.70 4.02 -17.57
CA GLU A 129 -22.31 2.72 -17.76
C GLU A 129 -21.72 1.91 -18.93
N GLY A 130 -21.47 2.55 -20.06
CA GLY A 130 -20.90 1.89 -21.24
C GLY A 130 -19.45 1.42 -21.10
N MET A 131 -18.77 1.75 -19.97
CA MET A 131 -17.36 1.43 -19.74
C MET A 131 -17.11 0.54 -18.51
N ARG A 132 -18.16 0.07 -17.83
CA ARG A 132 -18.00 -0.86 -16.71
C ARG A 132 -17.36 -2.16 -17.15
N GLY A 133 -16.40 -2.66 -16.37
CA GLY A 133 -15.68 -3.90 -16.65
C GLY A 133 -14.68 -3.78 -17.80
N GLN A 134 -14.28 -2.58 -18.16
CA GLN A 134 -13.22 -2.32 -19.14
C GLN A 134 -11.96 -1.84 -18.40
N SER A 135 -10.83 -2.52 -18.58
CA SER A 135 -9.53 -2.01 -18.13
C SER A 135 -9.13 -0.83 -19.02
N VAL A 136 -9.19 0.39 -18.49
CA VAL A 136 -8.90 1.63 -19.25
C VAL A 136 -7.49 2.09 -18.94
N PHE A 137 -6.61 2.08 -19.93
CA PHE A 137 -5.21 2.51 -19.81
C PHE A 137 -4.97 3.92 -20.34
N ALA A 138 -5.78 4.38 -21.30
CA ALA A 138 -5.69 5.71 -21.87
C ALA A 138 -7.08 6.34 -22.02
N LEU A 139 -7.18 7.62 -21.71
CA LEU A 139 -8.40 8.43 -21.92
C LEU A 139 -8.03 9.82 -22.36
N VAL A 140 -8.52 10.25 -23.51
CA VAL A 140 -8.15 11.53 -24.14
C VAL A 140 -9.40 12.26 -24.63
N GLN A 141 -9.50 13.56 -24.33
CA GLN A 141 -10.51 14.47 -24.90
C GLN A 141 -9.97 15.10 -26.18
N ALA A 142 -10.74 15.05 -27.25
CA ALA A 142 -10.37 15.66 -28.52
C ALA A 142 -10.30 17.21 -28.41
N ALA A 143 -9.25 17.82 -28.98
CA ALA A 143 -9.08 19.26 -28.94
C ALA A 143 -10.04 19.97 -29.91
N SER A 144 -10.26 19.40 -31.11
CA SER A 144 -11.15 19.97 -32.15
C SER A 144 -12.64 19.67 -31.91
N ALA A 145 -12.96 18.73 -31.00
CA ALA A 145 -14.34 18.35 -30.66
C ALA A 145 -14.44 18.03 -29.17
N PRO A 146 -14.61 19.02 -28.27
CA PRO A 146 -14.54 18.83 -26.81
C PRO A 146 -15.57 17.88 -26.22
N ASN A 147 -16.67 17.56 -26.96
CA ASN A 147 -17.63 16.53 -26.53
C ASN A 147 -17.12 15.11 -26.78
N THR A 148 -16.04 14.97 -27.53
CA THR A 148 -15.49 13.68 -27.94
C THR A 148 -14.39 13.21 -27.01
N PHE A 149 -14.56 12.00 -26.47
CA PHE A 149 -13.57 11.26 -25.70
C PHE A 149 -13.22 9.95 -26.37
N VAL A 150 -11.96 9.56 -26.31
CA VAL A 150 -11.48 8.28 -26.81
C VAL A 150 -10.75 7.57 -25.68
N ALA A 151 -11.12 6.29 -25.46
CA ALA A 151 -10.50 5.44 -24.45
C ALA A 151 -9.79 4.26 -25.11
N GLY A 152 -8.55 4.03 -24.70
CA GLY A 152 -7.78 2.81 -24.97
C GLY A 152 -7.98 1.82 -23.85
N THR A 153 -8.40 0.61 -24.20
CA THR A 153 -8.71 -0.44 -23.22
C THR A 153 -7.98 -1.73 -23.54
N LEU A 154 -8.05 -2.69 -22.60
CA LEU A 154 -7.56 -4.05 -22.83
C LEU A 154 -8.21 -4.69 -24.07
N LYS A 155 -9.50 -4.41 -24.36
CA LYS A 155 -10.24 -5.02 -25.44
C LYS A 155 -10.13 -4.29 -26.78
N GLY A 156 -9.85 -2.99 -26.76
CA GLY A 156 -9.78 -2.17 -27.96
C GLY A 156 -9.97 -0.68 -27.68
N VAL A 157 -10.44 0.05 -28.69
CA VAL A 157 -10.65 1.51 -28.66
C VAL A 157 -12.13 1.81 -28.55
N TYR A 158 -12.51 2.62 -27.58
CA TYR A 158 -13.88 3.11 -27.37
C TYR A 158 -13.94 4.62 -27.56
N ARG A 159 -15.09 5.11 -28.06
CA ARG A 159 -15.34 6.51 -28.29
C ARG A 159 -16.71 6.92 -27.74
N SER A 160 -16.74 8.10 -27.14
CA SER A 160 -17.94 8.87 -26.81
C SER A 160 -17.91 10.19 -27.55
N ASP A 161 -19.07 10.64 -28.07
CA ASP A 161 -19.25 11.94 -28.73
C ASP A 161 -20.18 12.87 -27.92
N ASP A 162 -20.49 12.50 -26.67
CA ASP A 162 -21.44 13.18 -25.79
C ASP A 162 -20.93 13.33 -24.34
N LYS A 163 -19.64 13.64 -24.21
CA LYS A 163 -18.98 13.83 -22.91
C LYS A 163 -19.06 12.60 -21.99
N GLY A 164 -18.96 11.41 -22.56
CA GLY A 164 -18.87 10.15 -21.79
C GLY A 164 -20.21 9.55 -21.37
N LEU A 165 -21.35 10.09 -21.83
CA LEU A 165 -22.67 9.53 -21.51
C LEU A 165 -22.89 8.19 -22.22
N HIS A 166 -22.50 8.11 -23.50
CA HIS A 166 -22.61 6.89 -24.30
C HIS A 166 -21.27 6.55 -24.93
N TRP A 167 -20.90 5.27 -24.89
CA TRP A 167 -19.67 4.75 -25.44
C TRP A 167 -19.94 3.67 -26.48
N ARG A 168 -19.15 3.68 -27.56
CA ARG A 168 -19.17 2.65 -28.60
C ARG A 168 -17.75 2.19 -28.90
N GLU A 169 -17.58 0.91 -29.13
CA GLU A 169 -16.32 0.38 -29.64
C GLU A 169 -16.11 0.86 -31.09
N ILE A 170 -14.93 1.36 -31.41
CA ILE A 170 -14.53 1.82 -32.75
C ILE A 170 -13.37 1.01 -33.31
N SER A 171 -12.76 0.13 -32.55
CA SER A 171 -11.87 -0.92 -33.09
C SER A 171 -12.69 -2.08 -33.59
N PRO A 172 -12.15 -2.92 -34.51
CA PRO A 172 -12.86 -4.11 -34.94
C PRO A 172 -13.12 -5.03 -33.75
N PRO A 173 -14.38 -5.43 -33.48
CA PRO A 173 -14.70 -6.23 -32.31
C PRO A 173 -13.92 -7.54 -32.25
N GLY A 174 -13.27 -7.82 -31.12
CA GLY A 174 -12.45 -9.01 -30.94
C GLY A 174 -11.18 -9.03 -31.80
N SER A 175 -10.71 -7.86 -32.26
CA SER A 175 -9.45 -7.74 -33.01
C SER A 175 -8.30 -8.35 -32.22
N ARG A 176 -7.47 -9.13 -32.89
CA ARG A 176 -6.21 -9.64 -32.32
C ARG A 176 -5.04 -8.65 -32.45
N GLU A 177 -5.27 -7.53 -33.11
CA GLU A 177 -4.25 -6.55 -33.44
C GLU A 177 -4.50 -5.20 -32.75
N VAL A 178 -5.74 -4.70 -32.77
CA VAL A 178 -6.14 -3.46 -32.09
C VAL A 178 -6.76 -3.79 -30.73
N HIS A 179 -5.96 -4.28 -29.81
CA HIS A 179 -6.31 -4.55 -28.41
C HIS A 179 -5.13 -4.24 -27.49
N GLU A 180 -5.30 -4.35 -26.18
CA GLU A 180 -4.32 -3.92 -25.17
C GLU A 180 -3.77 -2.51 -25.50
N VAL A 181 -4.70 -1.57 -25.67
CA VAL A 181 -4.39 -0.21 -26.14
C VAL A 181 -3.88 0.60 -24.97
N GLN A 182 -2.56 0.75 -24.88
CA GLN A 182 -1.84 1.42 -23.79
C GLN A 182 -1.83 2.95 -23.94
N SER A 183 -1.94 3.45 -25.15
CA SER A 183 -1.92 4.89 -25.41
C SER A 183 -2.82 5.30 -26.57
N ILE A 184 -3.39 6.49 -26.45
CA ILE A 184 -4.22 7.14 -27.47
C ILE A 184 -3.65 8.53 -27.75
N ALA A 185 -3.58 8.93 -29.02
CA ALA A 185 -3.39 10.29 -29.43
C ALA A 185 -4.43 10.66 -30.50
N ILE A 186 -4.96 11.89 -30.43
CA ILE A 186 -5.96 12.41 -31.38
C ILE A 186 -5.33 13.58 -32.10
N ASP A 187 -5.49 13.66 -33.42
CA ASP A 187 -5.06 14.83 -34.19
C ASP A 187 -5.75 16.09 -33.61
N PRO A 188 -4.98 17.13 -33.26
CA PRO A 188 -5.54 18.32 -32.65
C PRO A 188 -6.56 19.06 -33.53
N ASN A 189 -6.50 18.87 -34.86
CA ASN A 189 -7.37 19.54 -35.83
C ASN A 189 -8.52 18.65 -36.33
N ASP A 190 -8.44 17.33 -36.15
CA ASP A 190 -9.44 16.38 -36.63
C ASP A 190 -9.70 15.23 -35.61
N ALA A 191 -10.83 15.29 -34.94
CA ALA A 191 -11.23 14.30 -33.95
C ALA A 191 -11.52 12.90 -34.53
N ASN A 192 -11.55 12.73 -35.85
CA ASN A 192 -11.71 11.45 -36.53
C ASN A 192 -10.39 10.75 -36.81
N THR A 193 -9.28 11.52 -36.76
CA THR A 193 -7.92 10.99 -36.91
C THR A 193 -7.38 10.62 -35.53
N ILE A 194 -7.31 9.29 -35.28
CA ILE A 194 -6.92 8.72 -33.98
C ILE A 194 -5.77 7.75 -34.18
N TYR A 195 -4.80 7.83 -33.28
CA TYR A 195 -3.67 6.92 -33.18
C TYR A 195 -3.83 6.07 -31.90
N ALA A 196 -3.68 4.75 -32.03
CA ALA A 196 -3.76 3.79 -30.94
C ALA A 196 -2.41 3.05 -30.81
N GLY A 197 -1.76 3.19 -29.66
CA GLY A 197 -0.59 2.42 -29.31
C GLY A 197 -1.01 1.15 -28.60
N THR A 198 -0.71 -0.01 -29.22
CA THR A 198 -1.15 -1.32 -28.75
C THR A 198 0.02 -2.14 -28.19
N TRP A 199 -0.25 -3.33 -27.68
CA TRP A 199 0.74 -4.34 -27.30
C TRP A 199 1.69 -4.71 -28.47
N HIS A 200 1.22 -4.51 -29.73
CA HIS A 200 1.96 -4.81 -30.94
C HIS A 200 1.74 -3.69 -31.96
N LEU A 201 2.70 -2.75 -32.02
CA LEU A 201 2.77 -1.65 -32.97
C LEU A 201 1.64 -0.60 -32.84
N PRO A 202 1.79 0.59 -33.43
CA PRO A 202 0.76 1.61 -33.45
C PRO A 202 -0.17 1.44 -34.65
N TRP A 203 -1.43 1.81 -34.43
CA TRP A 203 -2.52 1.82 -35.42
C TRP A 203 -3.08 3.20 -35.60
N LYS A 204 -3.59 3.49 -36.81
CA LYS A 204 -4.20 4.76 -37.15
C LYS A 204 -5.54 4.57 -37.85
N THR A 205 -6.52 5.38 -37.48
CA THR A 205 -7.75 5.61 -38.25
C THR A 205 -7.83 7.07 -38.64
N THR A 206 -8.47 7.40 -39.79
CA THR A 206 -8.81 8.77 -40.23
C THR A 206 -10.30 8.94 -40.49
N ASP A 207 -11.08 7.92 -40.19
CA ASP A 207 -12.52 7.85 -40.47
C ASP A 207 -13.32 7.38 -39.22
N ASN A 208 -12.86 7.80 -38.05
CA ASN A 208 -13.57 7.53 -36.81
C ASN A 208 -13.69 6.02 -36.48
N GLY A 209 -12.69 5.24 -36.87
CA GLY A 209 -12.60 3.81 -36.59
C GLY A 209 -13.28 2.90 -37.61
N ALA A 210 -13.80 3.44 -38.73
CA ALA A 210 -14.36 2.59 -39.78
C ALA A 210 -13.25 1.70 -40.42
N HIS A 211 -12.04 2.25 -40.55
CA HIS A 211 -10.86 1.49 -40.99
C HIS A 211 -9.67 1.81 -40.08
N TRP A 212 -8.90 0.77 -39.74
CA TRP A 212 -7.67 0.88 -38.99
C TRP A 212 -6.50 0.36 -39.83
N ASN A 213 -5.41 1.14 -39.88
CA ASN A 213 -4.20 0.83 -40.62
C ASN A 213 -3.03 0.78 -39.67
N GLY A 214 -2.23 -0.27 -39.72
CA GLY A 214 -0.95 -0.37 -38.99
C GLY A 214 0.05 0.66 -39.55
N ILE A 215 0.64 1.47 -38.70
CA ILE A 215 1.66 2.46 -39.05
C ILE A 215 3.01 2.03 -38.48
N LYS A 216 3.72 1.15 -39.19
CA LYS A 216 4.90 0.44 -38.65
C LYS A 216 6.20 0.75 -39.36
N ASP A 217 6.20 1.46 -40.45
CA ASP A 217 7.38 1.69 -41.26
C ASP A 217 8.46 2.46 -40.48
N GLY A 218 9.62 1.87 -40.32
CA GLY A 218 10.75 2.38 -39.55
C GLY A 218 10.74 1.98 -38.06
N LEU A 219 9.70 1.27 -37.59
CA LEU A 219 9.66 0.68 -36.25
C LEU A 219 10.29 -0.73 -36.26
N ILE A 220 10.83 -1.11 -35.11
CA ILE A 220 11.23 -2.50 -34.86
C ILE A 220 9.94 -3.28 -34.62
N ASP A 221 9.77 -4.41 -35.33
CA ASP A 221 8.64 -5.31 -35.18
C ASP A 221 8.55 -5.86 -33.74
N ASP A 222 7.34 -6.22 -33.30
CA ASP A 222 7.09 -6.72 -31.93
C ASP A 222 7.40 -5.68 -30.83
N SER A 223 6.82 -4.48 -30.96
CA SER A 223 7.03 -3.37 -30.03
C SER A 223 5.71 -2.88 -29.42
N ASP A 224 5.56 -3.05 -28.09
CA ASP A 224 4.50 -2.39 -27.31
C ASP A 224 4.67 -0.87 -27.38
N VAL A 225 3.58 -0.12 -27.52
CA VAL A 225 3.58 1.35 -27.60
C VAL A 225 2.93 1.97 -26.37
N PHE A 226 3.75 2.52 -25.49
CA PHE A 226 3.33 2.99 -24.16
C PHE A 226 2.82 4.43 -24.14
N SER A 227 3.33 5.30 -24.99
CA SER A 227 2.96 6.72 -25.02
C SER A 227 3.14 7.32 -26.39
N MET A 228 2.28 8.25 -26.76
CA MET A 228 2.36 9.03 -28.00
C MET A 228 2.04 10.50 -27.70
N VAL A 229 2.78 11.40 -28.33
CA VAL A 229 2.52 12.85 -28.27
C VAL A 229 2.62 13.48 -29.66
N ILE A 230 1.64 14.30 -30.01
CA ILE A 230 1.53 15.00 -31.30
C ILE A 230 1.82 16.49 -31.08
N ASP A 231 2.60 17.09 -31.98
CA ASP A 231 2.81 18.54 -32.04
C ASP A 231 1.48 19.23 -32.39
N ARG A 232 0.97 20.05 -31.46
CA ARG A 232 -0.32 20.73 -31.61
C ARG A 232 -0.36 21.72 -32.76
N THR A 233 0.79 22.22 -33.20
CA THR A 233 0.92 23.21 -34.27
C THR A 233 1.26 22.58 -35.62
N ARG A 234 1.90 21.41 -35.59
CA ARG A 234 2.34 20.61 -36.75
C ARG A 234 1.98 19.13 -36.55
N PRO A 235 0.72 18.74 -36.76
CA PRO A 235 0.23 17.38 -36.45
C PRO A 235 0.91 16.24 -37.21
N THR A 236 1.68 16.57 -38.23
CA THR A 236 2.54 15.55 -38.92
C THR A 236 3.73 15.11 -38.07
N ILE A 237 4.11 15.91 -37.06
CA ILE A 237 5.19 15.59 -36.13
C ILE A 237 4.61 14.88 -34.92
N MET A 238 5.11 13.69 -34.64
CA MET A 238 4.72 12.90 -33.47
C MET A 238 5.95 12.15 -32.93
N PHE A 239 5.99 12.00 -31.61
CA PHE A 239 6.86 11.07 -30.95
C PHE A 239 6.03 9.92 -30.37
N LEU A 240 6.57 8.71 -30.43
CA LEU A 240 6.04 7.55 -29.74
C LEU A 240 7.14 6.82 -28.97
N SER A 241 6.76 6.23 -27.86
CA SER A 241 7.62 5.36 -27.09
C SER A 241 7.18 3.91 -27.24
N ALA A 242 8.15 3.04 -27.50
CA ALA A 242 7.95 1.62 -27.62
C ALA A 242 8.96 0.86 -26.73
N CYS A 243 8.74 -0.44 -26.49
CA CYS A 243 9.70 -1.26 -25.77
C CYS A 243 11.07 -1.33 -26.47
N SER A 244 11.13 -1.06 -27.77
CA SER A 244 12.34 -0.99 -28.57
C SER A 244 13.04 0.39 -28.56
N GLY A 245 12.41 1.44 -28.00
CA GLY A 245 12.95 2.80 -27.88
C GLY A 245 11.94 3.88 -28.19
N ILE A 246 12.41 5.12 -28.34
CA ILE A 246 11.59 6.25 -28.75
C ILE A 246 11.79 6.52 -30.23
N TYR A 247 10.71 6.85 -30.92
CA TYR A 247 10.68 7.11 -32.35
C TYR A 247 10.00 8.44 -32.62
N LYS A 248 10.42 9.09 -33.72
CA LYS A 248 9.82 10.33 -34.24
C LYS A 248 9.36 10.11 -35.67
N THR A 249 8.24 10.70 -36.04
CA THR A 249 7.78 10.87 -37.41
C THR A 249 7.54 12.34 -37.72
N ASP A 250 7.78 12.75 -38.97
CA ASP A 250 7.40 14.07 -39.51
C ASP A 250 6.29 13.94 -40.56
N SER A 251 5.78 12.73 -40.77
CA SER A 251 4.86 12.35 -41.85
C SER A 251 3.55 11.76 -41.33
N ALA A 252 3.10 12.16 -40.13
CA ALA A 252 1.87 11.68 -39.52
C ALA A 252 1.83 10.13 -39.41
N GLY A 253 2.96 9.50 -39.11
CA GLY A 253 3.09 8.07 -38.93
C GLY A 253 3.36 7.26 -40.20
N GLN A 254 3.66 7.86 -41.35
CA GLN A 254 4.01 7.11 -42.55
C GLN A 254 5.43 6.48 -42.45
N LEU A 255 6.36 7.19 -41.80
CA LEU A 255 7.70 6.69 -41.55
C LEU A 255 8.21 7.16 -40.20
N PHE A 256 8.74 6.26 -39.39
CA PHE A 256 9.34 6.53 -38.11
C PHE A 256 10.88 6.41 -38.16
N HIS A 257 11.52 7.24 -37.37
CA HIS A 257 12.97 7.18 -37.16
C HIS A 257 13.26 7.04 -35.67
N LYS A 258 14.06 6.06 -35.28
CA LYS A 258 14.46 5.87 -33.90
C LYS A 258 15.37 7.02 -33.45
N VAL A 259 15.02 7.68 -32.35
CA VAL A 259 15.86 8.72 -31.76
C VAL A 259 17.07 8.10 -31.04
N GLN A 260 18.14 8.87 -30.92
CA GLN A 260 19.37 8.46 -30.26
C GLN A 260 19.53 9.15 -28.90
N GLY A 261 20.40 8.60 -28.03
CA GLY A 261 20.76 9.22 -26.74
C GLY A 261 19.98 8.69 -25.52
N ILE A 262 18.99 7.80 -25.72
CA ILE A 262 18.33 7.10 -24.63
C ILE A 262 18.77 5.64 -24.67
N PRO A 263 19.38 5.10 -23.59
CA PRO A 263 19.89 3.74 -23.57
C PRO A 263 18.75 2.71 -23.64
N SER A 264 19.05 1.55 -24.25
CA SER A 264 18.05 0.46 -24.37
C SER A 264 17.64 -0.16 -23.03
N THR A 265 18.37 0.12 -21.96
CA THR A 265 18.04 -0.28 -20.58
C THR A 265 16.94 0.59 -19.99
N ALA A 266 16.83 1.86 -20.41
CA ALA A 266 15.72 2.76 -20.06
C ALA A 266 14.44 2.36 -20.82
N ARG A 267 14.08 1.08 -20.70
CA ARG A 267 12.93 0.48 -21.37
C ARG A 267 11.64 1.00 -20.74
N ARG A 268 10.53 0.94 -21.50
CA ARG A 268 9.21 1.36 -21.08
C ARG A 268 9.20 2.83 -20.66
N THR A 269 9.40 3.71 -21.65
CA THR A 269 9.08 5.13 -21.48
C THR A 269 7.58 5.25 -21.29
N ARG A 270 7.16 5.50 -20.04
CA ARG A 270 5.74 5.53 -19.64
C ARG A 270 5.01 6.76 -20.13
N VAL A 271 5.75 7.85 -20.34
CA VAL A 271 5.17 9.12 -20.76
C VAL A 271 6.12 9.89 -21.67
N LEU A 272 5.55 10.46 -22.72
CA LEU A 272 6.13 11.51 -23.53
C LEU A 272 5.31 12.78 -23.34
N MET A 273 5.98 13.89 -23.01
CA MET A 273 5.32 15.19 -22.81
C MET A 273 6.05 16.26 -23.59
N MET A 274 5.35 16.93 -24.49
CA MET A 274 5.86 18.05 -25.28
C MET A 274 5.57 19.36 -24.59
N ASP A 275 6.54 20.26 -24.54
CA ASP A 275 6.35 21.60 -23.99
C ASP A 275 5.27 22.34 -24.80
N PRO A 276 4.22 22.87 -24.15
CA PRO A 276 3.12 23.51 -24.83
C PRO A 276 3.49 24.81 -25.58
N LYS A 277 4.63 25.42 -25.25
CA LYS A 277 5.15 26.64 -25.88
C LYS A 277 6.29 26.40 -26.86
N ASP A 278 7.05 25.33 -26.68
CA ASP A 278 8.17 24.95 -27.54
C ASP A 278 8.12 23.46 -27.92
N PRO A 279 7.51 23.11 -29.04
CA PRO A 279 7.40 21.71 -29.48
C PRO A 279 8.73 21.01 -29.75
N ASN A 280 9.86 21.73 -29.81
CA ASN A 280 11.19 21.11 -29.89
C ASN A 280 11.68 20.59 -28.55
N THR A 281 11.07 21.06 -27.45
CA THR A 281 11.33 20.56 -26.11
C THR A 281 10.36 19.41 -25.78
N VAL A 282 10.91 18.20 -25.59
CA VAL A 282 10.14 17.00 -25.25
C VAL A 282 10.80 16.31 -24.05
N TYR A 283 9.98 15.88 -23.13
CA TYR A 283 10.36 15.08 -21.96
C TYR A 283 9.94 13.63 -22.17
N ALA A 284 10.79 12.71 -21.76
CA ALA A 284 10.52 11.27 -21.76
C ALA A 284 10.72 10.71 -20.35
N GLY A 285 9.62 10.36 -19.70
CA GLY A 285 9.62 9.70 -18.39
C GLY A 285 9.83 8.21 -18.54
N THR A 286 10.97 7.71 -18.08
CA THR A 286 11.39 6.33 -18.25
C THR A 286 11.51 5.57 -16.92
N THR A 287 11.83 4.29 -16.99
CA THR A 287 12.18 3.47 -15.82
C THR A 287 13.58 3.75 -15.27
N GLU A 288 14.38 4.58 -15.96
CA GLU A 288 15.74 4.98 -15.56
C GLU A 288 15.91 6.51 -15.59
N GLY A 289 14.92 7.23 -15.06
CA GLY A 289 14.94 8.67 -14.95
C GLY A 289 14.17 9.41 -16.04
N LEU A 290 14.26 10.74 -15.98
CA LEU A 290 13.70 11.65 -16.95
C LEU A 290 14.78 12.02 -18.00
N TYR A 291 14.43 11.88 -19.27
CA TYR A 291 15.21 12.39 -20.39
C TYR A 291 14.53 13.60 -21.01
N LYS A 292 15.32 14.52 -21.53
CA LYS A 292 14.85 15.75 -22.17
C LYS A 292 15.62 16.00 -23.46
N THR A 293 14.90 16.44 -24.49
CA THR A 293 15.47 17.07 -25.68
C THR A 293 15.00 18.52 -25.77
N GLN A 294 15.76 19.37 -26.47
CA GLN A 294 15.42 20.77 -26.77
C GLN A 294 15.62 21.12 -28.27
N ASP A 295 15.89 20.11 -29.07
CA ASP A 295 16.19 20.23 -30.51
C ASP A 295 15.32 19.32 -31.38
N GLY A 296 14.11 19.01 -30.90
CA GLY A 296 13.15 18.19 -31.61
C GLY A 296 13.56 16.73 -31.71
N GLY A 297 14.29 16.22 -30.72
CA GLY A 297 14.65 14.79 -30.60
C GLY A 297 16.00 14.40 -31.17
N THR A 298 16.84 15.35 -31.57
CA THR A 298 18.19 15.06 -32.11
C THR A 298 19.14 14.65 -31.00
N VAL A 299 19.12 15.38 -29.87
CA VAL A 299 19.93 15.05 -28.67
C VAL A 299 19.02 14.90 -27.47
N TRP A 300 19.23 13.83 -26.72
CA TRP A 300 18.54 13.57 -25.45
C TRP A 300 19.55 13.51 -24.31
N SER A 301 19.24 14.16 -23.20
CA SER A 301 20.04 14.13 -21.98
C SER A 301 19.17 13.73 -20.79
N ARG A 302 19.73 12.90 -19.91
CA ARG A 302 19.07 12.54 -18.65
C ARG A 302 19.23 13.67 -17.64
N THR A 303 18.11 14.07 -17.01
CA THR A 303 18.07 15.21 -16.08
C THR A 303 17.84 14.79 -14.62
N THR A 304 17.60 13.49 -14.38
CA THR A 304 17.43 12.93 -13.02
C THR A 304 18.36 11.73 -12.82
N GLY A 305 18.41 11.19 -11.59
CA GLY A 305 19.11 9.94 -11.29
C GLY A 305 18.49 8.74 -12.04
N PRO A 306 19.28 7.66 -12.26
CA PRO A 306 18.82 6.47 -12.98
C PRO A 306 17.82 5.62 -12.19
N ASP A 307 17.79 5.74 -10.87
CA ASP A 307 16.90 4.93 -10.01
C ASP A 307 15.49 5.49 -9.91
N LEU A 308 15.23 6.66 -10.51
CA LEU A 308 13.93 7.29 -10.54
C LEU A 308 13.07 6.71 -11.66
N ILE A 309 11.89 6.20 -11.33
CA ILE A 309 10.89 5.76 -12.30
C ILE A 309 9.85 6.87 -12.45
N VAL A 310 9.72 7.41 -13.66
CA VAL A 310 8.78 8.52 -13.95
C VAL A 310 7.52 7.98 -14.59
N ASN A 311 6.37 8.19 -13.94
CA ASN A 311 5.05 7.77 -14.40
C ASN A 311 4.38 8.81 -15.27
N ASP A 312 4.52 10.11 -14.88
CA ASP A 312 3.90 11.21 -15.61
C ASP A 312 4.72 12.50 -15.47
N VAL A 313 4.52 13.41 -16.41
CA VAL A 313 5.16 14.72 -16.48
C VAL A 313 4.09 15.78 -16.69
N TYR A 314 3.99 16.74 -15.78
CA TYR A 314 3.20 17.95 -15.96
C TYR A 314 4.12 19.13 -16.27
N ILE A 315 3.74 19.96 -17.24
CA ILE A 315 4.41 21.22 -17.58
C ILE A 315 3.37 22.34 -17.47
N ASP A 316 3.62 23.34 -16.63
CA ASP A 316 2.70 24.47 -16.52
C ASP A 316 2.64 25.22 -17.86
N PRO A 317 1.46 25.28 -18.52
CA PRO A 317 1.33 25.94 -19.82
C PRO A 317 1.57 27.47 -19.75
N ARG A 318 1.47 28.08 -18.57
CA ARG A 318 1.78 29.51 -18.37
C ARG A 318 3.26 29.74 -18.12
N ASN A 319 3.92 28.81 -17.39
CA ASN A 319 5.32 28.85 -17.03
C ASN A 319 6.01 27.50 -17.27
N PRO A 320 6.52 27.19 -18.49
CA PRO A 320 7.16 25.91 -18.79
C PRO A 320 8.45 25.61 -18.01
N ARG A 321 8.94 26.56 -17.21
CA ARG A 321 10.03 26.29 -16.27
C ARG A 321 9.55 25.47 -15.08
N HIS A 322 8.26 25.55 -14.73
CA HIS A 322 7.64 24.74 -13.70
C HIS A 322 7.22 23.39 -14.27
N VAL A 323 7.88 22.34 -13.81
CA VAL A 323 7.69 20.95 -14.24
C VAL A 323 7.49 20.07 -13.02
N LEU A 324 6.43 19.26 -13.02
CA LEU A 324 6.22 18.23 -12.01
C LEU A 324 6.42 16.84 -12.60
N LEU A 325 6.95 15.93 -11.79
CA LEU A 325 7.04 14.50 -12.09
C LEU A 325 6.18 13.72 -11.09
N ALA A 326 5.33 12.86 -11.59
CA ALA A 326 4.73 11.79 -10.82
C ALA A 326 5.67 10.57 -10.92
N THR A 327 6.04 9.97 -9.79
CA THR A 327 7.07 8.92 -9.77
C THR A 327 6.63 7.73 -8.96
N ASP A 328 7.17 6.54 -9.29
CA ASP A 328 7.12 5.42 -8.38
C ASP A 328 8.01 5.76 -7.15
N ARG A 329 7.52 5.54 -5.95
CA ARG A 329 8.23 5.57 -4.67
C ARG A 329 8.65 6.95 -4.15
N SER A 330 9.02 7.91 -5.03
CA SER A 330 9.44 9.26 -4.59
C SER A 330 8.29 10.26 -4.47
N GLY A 331 7.09 9.91 -4.92
CA GLY A 331 5.94 10.80 -4.97
C GLY A 331 6.07 11.83 -6.09
N VAL A 332 5.78 13.08 -5.76
CA VAL A 332 5.86 14.22 -6.67
C VAL A 332 7.19 14.95 -6.49
N LEU A 333 7.85 15.22 -7.61
CA LEU A 333 9.05 16.06 -7.67
C LEU A 333 8.74 17.31 -8.50
N ALA A 334 9.25 18.47 -8.06
CA ALA A 334 9.06 19.74 -8.72
C ALA A 334 10.38 20.35 -9.19
N SER A 335 10.35 20.99 -10.37
CA SER A 335 11.44 21.80 -10.93
C SER A 335 10.94 23.18 -11.30
N GLU A 336 11.70 24.21 -10.95
CA GLU A 336 11.51 25.61 -11.37
C GLU A 336 12.51 26.02 -12.47
N SER A 337 13.21 25.04 -13.03
CA SER A 337 14.29 25.25 -13.99
C SER A 337 14.10 24.47 -15.29
N ALA A 338 12.83 24.20 -15.68
CA ALA A 338 12.49 23.40 -16.84
C ALA A 338 13.16 22.00 -16.83
N GLY A 339 13.16 21.36 -15.65
CA GLY A 339 13.69 20.01 -15.46
C GLY A 339 15.20 19.92 -15.31
N ALA A 340 15.95 21.03 -15.14
CA ALA A 340 17.39 20.98 -14.90
C ALA A 340 17.77 20.51 -13.45
N GLY A 341 16.79 20.49 -12.55
CA GLY A 341 16.91 19.96 -11.19
C GLY A 341 15.53 19.81 -10.57
N PHE A 342 15.39 18.84 -9.68
CA PHE A 342 14.13 18.52 -9.02
C PHE A 342 14.30 18.46 -7.51
N ILE A 343 13.27 18.90 -6.79
CA ILE A 343 13.14 18.77 -5.33
C ILE A 343 11.83 18.03 -5.01
N SER A 344 11.75 17.40 -3.84
CA SER A 344 10.52 16.77 -3.35
C SER A 344 9.40 17.80 -3.17
N SER A 345 8.20 17.50 -3.66
CA SER A 345 7.00 18.32 -3.58
C SER A 345 5.81 17.49 -3.05
N ASN A 346 6.01 16.81 -1.94
CA ASN A 346 5.12 15.80 -1.39
C ASN A 346 4.29 16.28 -0.19
N THR A 347 4.37 17.53 0.21
CA THR A 347 3.66 18.03 1.41
C THR A 347 2.18 17.65 1.36
N GLY A 348 1.73 16.80 2.30
CA GLY A 348 0.35 16.30 2.37
C GLY A 348 0.01 15.17 1.40
N PHE A 349 0.95 14.70 0.58
CA PHE A 349 0.82 13.52 -0.26
C PHE A 349 1.55 12.34 0.38
N SER A 350 0.82 11.29 0.76
CA SER A 350 1.41 10.05 1.28
C SER A 350 0.73 8.84 0.64
N GLN A 351 1.53 8.06 -0.06
CA GLN A 351 1.18 6.79 -0.70
C GLN A 351 2.23 5.73 -0.38
N ARG A 352 2.66 5.70 0.91
CA ARG A 352 3.66 4.75 1.39
C ARG A 352 3.00 3.59 2.11
N GLN A 353 3.55 2.40 1.89
CA GLN A 353 3.20 1.19 2.62
C GLN A 353 4.04 1.13 3.90
N VAL A 354 3.41 1.44 5.03
CA VAL A 354 4.05 1.37 6.35
C VAL A 354 3.77 0.00 6.95
N ALA A 355 4.76 -0.89 6.99
CA ALA A 355 4.65 -2.22 7.58
C ALA A 355 4.94 -2.22 9.08
N ALA A 356 5.92 -1.43 9.52
CA ALA A 356 6.33 -1.34 10.93
C ALA A 356 5.98 0.03 11.53
N LEU A 357 5.47 0.04 12.74
CA LEU A 357 5.14 1.24 13.50
C LEU A 357 5.65 1.13 14.94
N LEU A 358 6.53 2.06 15.33
CA LEU A 358 7.05 2.15 16.68
C LEU A 358 6.78 3.55 17.26
N ALA A 359 5.97 3.61 18.31
CA ALA A 359 5.75 4.82 19.08
C ALA A 359 6.77 4.91 20.22
N ASP A 360 7.60 5.95 20.23
CA ASP A 360 8.56 6.19 21.31
C ASP A 360 7.89 6.98 22.44
N ASN A 361 7.44 6.27 23.47
CA ASN A 361 6.75 6.88 24.60
C ASN A 361 7.70 7.63 25.56
N SER A 362 9.00 7.53 25.38
CA SER A 362 10.00 8.26 26.17
C SER A 362 10.28 9.67 25.61
N HIS A 363 9.98 9.89 24.34
CA HIS A 363 10.15 11.18 23.66
C HIS A 363 8.85 11.66 23.04
N GLU A 364 8.37 12.81 23.48
CA GLU A 364 7.10 13.35 23.02
C GLU A 364 7.04 13.50 21.50
N GLY A 365 5.92 13.05 20.92
CA GLY A 365 5.65 13.17 19.48
C GLY A 365 6.50 12.30 18.56
N THR A 366 7.35 11.41 19.13
CA THR A 366 8.27 10.60 18.33
C THR A 366 7.62 9.31 17.86
N ILE A 367 7.62 9.11 16.54
CA ILE A 367 7.15 7.90 15.87
C ILE A 367 8.20 7.48 14.85
N TYR A 368 8.50 6.19 14.80
CA TYR A 368 9.26 5.57 13.73
C TYR A 368 8.34 4.74 12.85
N ALA A 369 8.52 4.84 11.54
CA ALA A 369 7.77 4.09 10.53
C ALA A 369 8.74 3.31 9.64
N GLY A 370 8.51 2.00 9.51
CA GLY A 370 9.20 1.12 8.57
C GLY A 370 8.40 1.01 7.29
N VAL A 371 9.00 1.40 6.17
CA VAL A 371 8.36 1.45 4.85
C VAL A 371 8.89 0.31 3.99
N ILE A 372 8.00 -0.31 3.24
CA ILE A 372 8.29 -1.40 2.30
C ILE A 372 8.01 -0.98 0.85
N ASN A 373 8.57 -1.73 -0.09
CA ASN A 373 8.40 -1.59 -1.55
C ASN A 373 8.96 -0.30 -2.17
N ASP A 374 9.53 0.61 -1.39
CA ASP A 374 10.04 1.90 -1.86
C ASP A 374 11.56 1.90 -2.14
N LYS A 375 12.26 0.77 -1.94
CA LYS A 375 13.71 0.64 -2.12
C LYS A 375 14.47 1.74 -1.36
N THR A 376 15.39 2.45 -2.02
CA THR A 376 16.20 3.53 -1.43
C THR A 376 15.38 4.75 -1.00
N TYR A 377 14.15 4.90 -1.47
CA TYR A 377 13.21 5.94 -1.03
C TYR A 377 12.38 5.53 0.19
N GLY A 378 12.47 4.26 0.61
CA GLY A 378 11.80 3.67 1.76
C GLY A 378 12.71 3.50 2.98
N GLY A 379 12.55 2.38 3.68
CA GLY A 379 13.30 2.05 4.90
C GLY A 379 12.69 2.69 6.14
N VAL A 380 13.48 3.34 6.99
CA VAL A 380 13.01 3.91 8.25
C VAL A 380 12.82 5.41 8.15
N PHE A 381 11.66 5.88 8.60
CA PHE A 381 11.35 7.30 8.78
C PHE A 381 11.12 7.61 10.26
N VAL A 382 11.42 8.83 10.66
CA VAL A 382 11.17 9.32 12.02
C VAL A 382 10.53 10.70 11.98
N THR A 383 9.51 10.87 12.79
CA THR A 383 8.97 12.18 13.19
C THR A 383 9.23 12.43 14.67
N LYS A 384 9.29 13.70 15.08
CA LYS A 384 9.39 14.13 16.47
C LYS A 384 8.31 15.15 16.86
N ASP A 385 7.30 15.30 15.98
CA ASP A 385 6.26 16.33 16.09
C ASP A 385 4.87 15.77 15.71
N PHE A 386 4.63 14.50 16.07
CA PHE A 386 3.37 13.79 15.78
C PHE A 386 3.07 13.65 14.28
N GLY A 387 4.10 13.58 13.44
CA GLY A 387 3.94 13.37 12.00
C GLY A 387 3.83 14.65 11.18
N ARG A 388 4.02 15.85 11.78
CA ARG A 388 4.02 17.10 11.01
C ARG A 388 5.19 17.18 10.04
N THR A 389 6.34 16.66 10.46
CA THR A 389 7.52 16.54 9.62
C THR A 389 8.18 15.16 9.79
N TRP A 390 8.69 14.62 8.70
CA TRP A 390 9.36 13.33 8.68
C TRP A 390 10.77 13.44 8.15
N LYS A 391 11.67 12.66 8.73
CA LYS A 391 13.03 12.52 8.25
C LYS A 391 13.30 11.06 7.94
N GLN A 392 13.75 10.78 6.73
CA GLN A 392 14.25 9.45 6.36
C GLN A 392 15.56 9.18 7.10
N ARG A 393 15.69 7.98 7.68
CA ARG A 393 16.87 7.46 8.37
C ARG A 393 17.16 6.07 7.87
N SER A 394 17.55 5.94 6.60
CA SER A 394 17.71 4.65 5.93
C SER A 394 19.15 4.37 5.50
N GLU A 395 20.10 5.21 5.88
CA GLU A 395 21.53 5.03 5.60
C GLU A 395 22.02 3.66 6.11
N GLY A 396 22.58 2.83 5.22
CA GLY A 396 23.04 1.46 5.52
C GLY A 396 21.98 0.37 5.37
N LEU A 397 20.71 0.69 5.11
CA LEU A 397 19.69 -0.30 4.78
C LEU A 397 19.73 -0.75 3.30
N ASP A 398 20.39 0.02 2.43
CA ASP A 398 20.58 -0.28 1.00
C ASP A 398 19.28 -0.65 0.26
N GLY A 399 18.20 0.06 0.56
CA GLY A 399 16.88 -0.13 -0.06
C GLY A 399 16.13 -1.38 0.41
N ARG A 400 16.49 -1.94 1.56
CA ARG A 400 15.76 -3.06 2.17
C ARG A 400 14.42 -2.60 2.73
N ASP A 401 13.43 -3.44 2.57
CA ASP A 401 12.13 -3.30 3.19
C ASP A 401 12.24 -3.50 4.71
N VAL A 402 11.53 -2.67 5.49
CA VAL A 402 11.51 -2.73 6.95
C VAL A 402 10.14 -3.17 7.42
N PHE A 403 10.06 -4.41 7.92
CA PHE A 403 8.81 -5.05 8.35
C PHE A 403 8.56 -4.92 9.85
N GLU A 404 9.63 -4.78 10.64
CA GLU A 404 9.55 -4.71 12.09
C GLU A 404 10.48 -3.62 12.63
N LEU A 405 10.04 -2.94 13.68
CA LEU A 405 10.83 -1.97 14.43
C LEU A 405 10.70 -2.24 15.93
N ALA A 406 11.83 -2.21 16.63
CA ALA A 406 11.85 -2.37 18.08
C ALA A 406 12.84 -1.38 18.71
N GLN A 407 12.60 -1.02 19.96
CA GLN A 407 13.51 -0.21 20.77
C GLN A 407 13.85 -0.97 22.05
N THR A 408 15.11 -1.17 22.30
CA THR A 408 15.61 -1.82 23.51
C THR A 408 15.54 -0.91 24.73
N SER A 409 15.76 -1.46 25.92
CA SER A 409 15.69 -0.74 27.20
C SER A 409 16.71 0.40 27.31
N ASP A 410 17.84 0.30 26.60
CA ASP A 410 18.86 1.36 26.52
C ASP A 410 18.59 2.40 25.41
N GLY A 411 17.46 2.30 24.70
CA GLY A 411 17.05 3.19 23.63
C GLY A 411 17.61 2.84 22.24
N THR A 412 18.34 1.74 22.09
CA THR A 412 18.85 1.27 20.81
C THR A 412 17.71 0.87 19.89
N LEU A 413 17.70 1.37 18.64
CA LEU A 413 16.71 1.00 17.63
C LEU A 413 17.19 -0.21 16.84
N LEU A 414 16.27 -1.15 16.61
CA LEU A 414 16.45 -2.32 15.78
C LEU A 414 15.41 -2.34 14.66
N ALA A 415 15.81 -2.80 13.49
CA ALA A 415 14.96 -3.00 12.32
C ALA A 415 15.04 -4.44 11.84
N GLY A 416 13.90 -5.11 11.78
CA GLY A 416 13.72 -6.38 11.09
C GLY A 416 13.41 -6.12 9.63
N THR A 417 14.25 -6.63 8.73
CA THR A 417 14.20 -6.30 7.31
C THR A 417 13.86 -7.50 6.43
N SER A 418 13.79 -7.28 5.11
CA SER A 418 13.69 -8.35 4.12
C SER A 418 14.89 -9.32 4.15
N ASP A 419 16.02 -8.92 4.76
CA ASP A 419 17.19 -9.77 4.92
C ASP A 419 17.96 -9.43 6.21
N GLY A 420 17.55 -10.05 7.33
CA GLY A 420 18.21 -9.96 8.62
C GLY A 420 17.81 -8.76 9.48
N VAL A 421 18.52 -8.62 10.60
CA VAL A 421 18.31 -7.58 11.62
C VAL A 421 19.38 -6.51 11.50
N TYR A 422 18.97 -5.25 11.57
CA TYR A 422 19.83 -4.08 11.55
C TYR A 422 19.69 -3.30 12.84
N ARG A 423 20.79 -2.71 13.30
CA ARG A 423 20.87 -1.87 14.49
C ARG A 423 21.29 -0.46 14.12
N TRP A 424 20.64 0.55 14.71
CA TRP A 424 20.97 1.96 14.50
C TRP A 424 22.16 2.38 15.38
N ASN A 425 23.24 2.82 14.75
CA ASN A 425 24.47 3.28 15.40
C ASN A 425 24.66 4.82 15.40
N GLY A 426 23.55 5.56 15.58
CA GLY A 426 23.58 7.02 15.68
C GLY A 426 23.68 7.79 14.37
N GLY A 427 24.02 7.15 13.25
CA GLY A 427 24.12 7.76 11.92
C GLY A 427 23.84 6.80 10.78
N VAL A 428 24.02 5.51 11.00
CA VAL A 428 23.91 4.48 9.99
C VAL A 428 23.33 3.19 10.59
N TRP A 429 22.56 2.46 9.82
CA TRP A 429 22.13 1.11 10.16
C TRP A 429 23.25 0.12 9.83
N THR A 430 23.61 -0.69 10.81
CA THR A 430 24.59 -1.77 10.63
C THR A 430 23.90 -3.11 10.77
N ARG A 431 24.30 -4.06 9.95
CA ARG A 431 23.82 -5.43 10.03
C ARG A 431 24.50 -6.14 11.19
N ASP A 432 23.79 -6.25 12.30
CA ASP A 432 24.25 -6.92 13.52
C ASP A 432 23.43 -8.20 13.74
N ASP A 433 23.67 -9.20 12.92
CA ASP A 433 22.90 -10.44 12.87
C ASP A 433 23.73 -11.71 13.04
N SER A 434 24.96 -11.58 13.55
CA SER A 434 25.86 -12.71 13.78
C SER A 434 25.29 -13.66 14.84
N VAL A 435 25.28 -14.97 14.52
CA VAL A 435 24.76 -16.03 15.39
C VAL A 435 25.91 -16.84 15.97
N THR A 436 25.93 -16.96 17.30
CA THR A 436 27.01 -17.63 18.05
C THR A 436 26.74 -19.12 18.33
N GLY A 437 25.67 -19.69 17.73
CA GLY A 437 25.29 -21.10 17.88
C GLY A 437 24.12 -21.34 18.84
N PRO A 438 23.56 -22.55 18.88
CA PRO A 438 22.40 -22.86 19.71
C PRO A 438 22.70 -22.73 21.19
N VAL A 439 21.71 -22.32 21.99
CA VAL A 439 21.78 -22.35 23.44
C VAL A 439 21.87 -23.83 23.89
N THR A 440 23.04 -24.27 24.33
CA THR A 440 23.17 -25.61 24.98
C THR A 440 22.71 -25.47 26.41
N VAL A 441 21.56 -26.07 26.74
CA VAL A 441 21.14 -26.23 28.12
C VAL A 441 22.01 -27.35 28.73
N PRO A 442 22.68 -27.14 29.88
CA PRO A 442 23.36 -28.21 30.57
C PRO A 442 22.31 -29.27 30.97
N VAL A 443 22.38 -30.45 30.38
CA VAL A 443 21.59 -31.61 30.85
C VAL A 443 22.20 -32.00 32.17
N ALA A 444 21.44 -31.91 33.26
CA ALA A 444 21.85 -32.41 34.57
C ALA A 444 22.25 -33.90 34.44
N PRO A 445 23.38 -34.32 34.99
CA PRO A 445 23.82 -35.70 34.86
C PRO A 445 22.79 -36.62 35.49
N ALA A 446 22.26 -37.53 34.69
CA ALA A 446 21.38 -38.59 35.18
C ALA A 446 22.13 -39.42 36.18
N HIS A 447 21.69 -39.41 37.43
CA HIS A 447 22.21 -40.31 38.47
C HIS A 447 21.94 -41.76 38.08
N THR A 448 22.96 -42.43 37.54
CA THR A 448 22.95 -43.87 37.26
C THR A 448 22.99 -44.64 38.58
N ARG A 449 21.84 -45.14 39.04
CA ARG A 449 21.81 -46.26 39.95
C ARG A 449 22.09 -47.55 39.17
N SER A 450 23.25 -48.13 39.43
CA SER A 450 23.64 -49.41 38.90
C SER A 450 22.73 -50.51 39.49
N SER A 451 22.01 -51.23 38.64
CA SER A 451 21.56 -52.58 38.91
C SER A 451 21.78 -53.42 37.66
N ARG A 452 22.78 -54.34 37.78
CA ARG A 452 23.03 -55.39 36.79
C ARG A 452 21.86 -56.35 36.80
N THR A 453 21.16 -56.50 35.67
CA THR A 453 20.67 -57.78 35.13
C THR A 453 19.82 -57.60 33.88
N ARG A 454 20.14 -58.38 32.83
CA ARG A 454 19.44 -58.60 31.55
C ARG A 454 19.35 -57.46 30.59
N GLU A 455 20.48 -57.22 29.95
CA GLU A 455 20.61 -56.54 28.70
C GLU A 455 20.25 -57.48 27.56
N SER A 456 19.28 -57.11 26.68
CA SER A 456 19.32 -57.63 25.30
C SER A 456 18.56 -56.90 24.19
N ALA A 457 17.47 -56.26 24.43
CA ALA A 457 16.76 -55.62 23.34
C ALA A 457 16.56 -54.10 23.56
N GLN A 458 16.32 -53.71 24.79
CA GLN A 458 16.06 -52.31 25.14
C GLN A 458 17.31 -51.44 25.12
N MET A 459 18.50 -51.98 25.43
CA MET A 459 19.76 -51.22 25.33
C MET A 459 20.16 -50.96 23.87
N ARG A 460 20.02 -51.94 22.98
CA ARG A 460 20.24 -51.72 21.54
C ARG A 460 19.30 -50.69 20.96
N GLN A 461 18.05 -50.63 21.40
CA GLN A 461 17.09 -49.65 20.99
C GLN A 461 17.40 -48.26 21.58
N ALA A 462 17.91 -48.18 22.81
CA ALA A 462 18.37 -46.96 23.44
C ALA A 462 19.68 -46.44 22.82
N GLU A 463 20.60 -47.31 22.43
CA GLU A 463 21.83 -46.97 21.71
C GLU A 463 21.52 -46.51 20.28
N LEU A 464 20.58 -47.14 19.58
CA LEU A 464 20.13 -46.71 18.25
C LEU A 464 19.43 -45.36 18.33
N ARG A 465 18.60 -45.11 19.33
CA ARG A 465 18.00 -43.76 19.54
C ARG A 465 19.04 -42.71 19.90
N ARG A 466 20.04 -43.03 20.77
CA ARG A 466 21.16 -42.14 21.04
C ARG A 466 22.00 -41.84 19.78
N ALA A 467 22.28 -42.86 18.97
CA ALA A 467 23.00 -42.65 17.71
C ALA A 467 22.17 -41.87 16.67
N GLU A 468 20.85 -42.04 16.67
CA GLU A 468 19.95 -41.21 15.87
C GLU A 468 19.84 -39.78 16.41
N GLU A 469 19.79 -39.59 17.73
CA GLU A 469 19.82 -38.28 18.39
C GLU A 469 21.17 -37.55 18.19
N GLU A 470 22.28 -38.29 18.24
CA GLU A 470 23.62 -37.76 17.95
C GLU A 470 23.80 -37.46 16.46
N ARG A 471 23.24 -38.26 15.54
CA ARG A 471 23.19 -37.95 14.11
C ARG A 471 22.27 -36.75 13.81
N ALA A 472 21.12 -36.63 14.46
CA ALA A 472 20.24 -35.48 14.37
C ALA A 472 20.89 -34.24 14.96
N ALA A 473 21.69 -34.35 16.03
CA ALA A 473 22.49 -33.28 16.60
C ALA A 473 23.64 -32.85 15.69
N ALA A 474 24.26 -33.79 14.97
CA ALA A 474 25.32 -33.50 13.97
C ALA A 474 24.80 -32.88 12.69
N HIS A 475 23.50 -32.99 12.40
CA HIS A 475 22.82 -32.31 11.28
C HIS A 475 22.23 -30.98 11.68
N ARG A 476 22.59 -30.38 12.81
CA ARG A 476 22.21 -28.99 13.13
C ARG A 476 22.91 -28.06 12.13
N VAL A 477 22.12 -27.48 11.26
CA VAL A 477 22.61 -26.44 10.36
C VAL A 477 23.23 -25.33 11.22
N HIS A 478 24.52 -25.11 11.07
CA HIS A 478 25.22 -24.03 11.77
C HIS A 478 24.82 -22.73 11.08
N VAL A 479 23.87 -22.01 11.64
CA VAL A 479 23.46 -20.71 11.17
C VAL A 479 24.45 -19.69 11.72
N SER A 480 25.23 -19.06 10.87
CA SER A 480 26.22 -18.05 11.25
C SER A 480 25.66 -16.62 11.29
N ALA A 481 24.50 -16.42 10.68
CA ALA A 481 23.80 -15.14 10.63
C ALA A 481 22.29 -15.33 10.48
N ILE A 482 21.51 -14.37 10.95
CA ILE A 482 20.07 -14.30 10.67
C ILE A 482 19.89 -13.88 9.20
N GLN A 483 19.21 -14.71 8.43
CA GLN A 483 18.98 -14.46 7.01
C GLN A 483 17.50 -14.45 6.68
N GLY A 484 17.17 -13.76 5.58
CA GLY A 484 15.82 -13.66 5.06
C GLY A 484 14.92 -12.72 5.86
N HIS A 485 13.65 -12.75 5.54
CA HIS A 485 12.62 -11.87 6.07
C HIS A 485 12.41 -12.07 7.58
N VAL A 486 12.51 -10.99 8.35
CA VAL A 486 12.20 -10.94 9.78
C VAL A 486 10.70 -10.73 9.94
N THR A 487 10.00 -11.72 10.47
CA THR A 487 8.54 -11.73 10.60
C THR A 487 8.02 -11.26 11.97
N ALA A 488 8.90 -11.19 12.96
CA ALA A 488 8.64 -10.57 14.27
C ALA A 488 9.95 -10.13 14.90
N LEU A 489 9.94 -8.99 15.57
CA LEU A 489 11.06 -8.44 16.33
C LEU A 489 10.52 -7.85 17.63
N VAL A 490 10.76 -8.52 18.76
CA VAL A 490 10.12 -8.20 20.04
C VAL A 490 11.16 -8.04 21.14
N VAL A 491 11.01 -6.98 21.95
CA VAL A 491 11.84 -6.71 23.12
C VAL A 491 11.10 -7.11 24.39
N MET A 492 11.74 -7.90 25.25
CA MET A 492 11.21 -8.36 26.54
C MET A 492 12.30 -8.17 27.61
N GLY A 493 12.20 -7.10 28.39
CA GLY A 493 13.27 -6.69 29.28
C GLY A 493 14.57 -6.39 28.52
N ASP A 494 15.66 -7.08 28.86
CA ASP A 494 16.95 -6.95 28.18
C ASP A 494 17.11 -7.89 26.96
N ALA A 495 16.17 -8.84 26.79
CA ALA A 495 16.20 -9.79 25.69
C ALA A 495 15.47 -9.25 24.45
N VAL A 496 16.02 -9.54 23.29
CA VAL A 496 15.40 -9.28 21.99
C VAL A 496 15.20 -10.61 21.27
N TYR A 497 14.02 -10.80 20.70
CA TYR A 497 13.68 -12.00 19.93
C TYR A 497 13.38 -11.62 18.48
N ALA A 498 13.99 -12.34 17.53
CA ALA A 498 13.75 -12.19 16.10
C ALA A 498 13.27 -13.52 15.52
N ALA A 499 12.12 -13.49 14.84
CA ALA A 499 11.58 -14.65 14.14
C ALA A 499 11.80 -14.53 12.64
N THR A 500 12.20 -15.62 11.99
CA THR A 500 12.39 -15.74 10.55
C THR A 500 11.97 -17.14 10.08
N ALA A 501 12.05 -17.40 8.78
CA ALA A 501 11.86 -18.74 8.24
C ALA A 501 12.90 -19.77 8.76
N GLN A 502 14.08 -19.31 9.23
CA GLN A 502 15.10 -20.18 9.82
C GLN A 502 14.76 -20.62 11.26
N GLY A 503 13.88 -19.89 11.95
CA GLY A 503 13.46 -20.12 13.32
C GLY A 503 13.46 -18.85 14.16
N LEU A 504 13.44 -19.03 15.49
CA LEU A 504 13.47 -17.95 16.47
C LEU A 504 14.90 -17.76 17.02
N PHE A 505 15.36 -16.52 17.05
CA PHE A 505 16.66 -16.12 17.59
C PHE A 505 16.49 -15.21 18.78
N ARG A 506 17.47 -15.22 19.70
CA ARG A 506 17.50 -14.35 20.88
C ARG A 506 18.82 -13.57 20.96
N SER A 507 18.75 -12.32 21.28
CA SER A 507 19.88 -11.49 21.71
C SER A 507 19.71 -11.09 23.18
N MET A 508 20.82 -11.09 23.95
CA MET A 508 20.88 -10.59 25.33
C MET A 508 21.78 -9.37 25.45
N ASN A 509 22.15 -8.75 24.33
CA ASN A 509 23.04 -7.61 24.25
C ASN A 509 22.54 -6.57 23.25
N HIS A 510 21.23 -6.28 23.33
CA HIS A 510 20.57 -5.23 22.54
C HIS A 510 20.76 -5.39 21.02
N GLY A 511 20.74 -6.64 20.53
CA GLY A 511 20.83 -6.96 19.10
C GLY A 511 22.24 -6.97 18.52
N VAL A 512 23.30 -6.89 19.33
CA VAL A 512 24.70 -6.94 18.84
C VAL A 512 25.08 -8.34 18.36
N SER A 513 24.61 -9.39 19.05
CA SER A 513 24.80 -10.76 18.64
C SER A 513 23.63 -11.63 19.06
N TRP A 514 23.47 -12.77 18.40
CA TRP A 514 22.30 -13.62 18.51
C TRP A 514 22.64 -15.06 18.84
N GLN A 515 21.73 -15.72 19.50
CA GLN A 515 21.76 -17.16 19.78
C GLN A 515 20.58 -17.83 19.07
N GLY A 516 20.80 -18.99 18.48
CA GLY A 516 19.72 -19.71 17.80
C GLY A 516 20.17 -20.54 16.60
N PRO A 517 19.21 -21.04 15.82
CA PRO A 517 17.77 -20.93 16.09
C PRO A 517 17.33 -21.72 17.30
N MET A 518 16.54 -21.10 18.19
CA MET A 518 15.97 -21.72 19.40
C MET A 518 14.78 -22.61 19.07
N LEU A 519 14.00 -22.22 18.08
CA LEU A 519 12.92 -22.96 17.44
C LEU A 519 13.26 -23.13 15.97
N GLY A 520 13.44 -24.34 15.53
CA GLY A 520 13.68 -24.69 14.15
C GLY A 520 12.92 -25.97 13.78
N ALA A 521 13.03 -26.40 12.54
CA ALA A 521 12.34 -27.60 12.02
C ALA A 521 12.63 -28.89 12.78
N SER A 522 13.71 -28.94 13.57
CA SER A 522 14.19 -30.12 14.32
C SER A 522 14.10 -29.99 15.84
N THR A 523 13.35 -29.00 16.39
CA THR A 523 13.21 -28.87 17.86
C THR A 523 12.37 -30.02 18.45
N PRO A 524 12.90 -30.88 19.36
CA PRO A 524 12.16 -31.98 19.90
C PRO A 524 10.94 -31.53 20.73
N GLY A 525 9.83 -32.25 20.62
CA GLY A 525 8.59 -31.97 21.36
C GLY A 525 7.76 -30.82 20.80
N VAL A 526 8.21 -30.17 19.74
CA VAL A 526 7.51 -29.15 19.00
C VAL A 526 7.03 -29.74 17.69
N PHE A 527 5.81 -29.44 17.28
CA PHE A 527 5.18 -29.98 16.08
C PHE A 527 6.13 -30.04 14.88
N ALA A 528 6.38 -31.26 14.39
CA ALA A 528 7.05 -31.51 13.13
C ALA A 528 6.14 -30.98 11.98
N GLY A 529 6.37 -29.78 11.54
CA GLY A 529 5.63 -29.18 10.44
C GLY A 529 6.36 -27.96 9.91
N ALA A 530 6.56 -27.92 8.61
CA ALA A 530 7.11 -26.76 7.91
C ALA A 530 6.21 -25.55 8.13
N GLY A 531 6.70 -24.51 8.80
CA GLY A 531 6.01 -23.25 8.98
C GLY A 531 6.80 -22.32 9.87
N SER A 532 7.04 -21.11 9.37
CA SER A 532 7.71 -20.06 10.13
C SER A 532 6.85 -19.64 11.32
N TYR A 533 7.48 -19.35 12.44
CA TYR A 533 6.89 -18.58 13.51
C TYR A 533 6.91 -17.12 13.08
N TYR A 534 5.80 -16.40 13.26
CA TYR A 534 5.67 -15.01 12.82
C TYR A 534 4.98 -14.11 13.84
N ALA A 535 4.48 -14.68 14.94
CA ALA A 535 3.96 -13.92 16.06
C ALA A 535 4.70 -14.34 17.33
N VAL A 536 5.25 -13.39 18.05
CA VAL A 536 5.98 -13.59 19.29
C VAL A 536 5.49 -12.60 20.32
N ALA A 537 5.21 -13.08 21.54
CA ALA A 537 4.83 -12.23 22.67
C ALA A 537 5.30 -12.89 23.96
N GLY A 538 5.42 -12.13 25.05
CA GLY A 538 5.79 -12.68 26.34
C GLY A 538 5.94 -11.61 27.40
N GLU A 539 6.19 -12.08 28.63
CA GLU A 539 6.48 -11.26 29.80
C GLU A 539 7.46 -11.98 30.71
N GLY A 540 8.49 -11.27 31.18
CA GLY A 540 9.55 -11.84 32.00
C GLY A 540 10.28 -12.98 31.29
N GLU A 541 10.31 -14.18 31.88
CA GLU A 541 10.96 -15.37 31.35
C GLU A 541 10.05 -16.17 30.39
N THR A 542 8.74 -15.88 30.40
CA THR A 542 7.74 -16.62 29.63
C THR A 542 7.55 -16.01 28.25
N ILE A 543 7.73 -16.84 27.21
CA ILE A 543 7.64 -16.45 25.81
C ILE A 543 6.66 -17.37 25.09
N PHE A 544 5.83 -16.81 24.26
CA PHE A 544 4.96 -17.51 23.33
C PHE A 544 5.39 -17.23 21.89
N ALA A 545 5.43 -18.27 21.08
CA ALA A 545 5.66 -18.13 19.63
C ALA A 545 4.55 -18.83 18.86
N GLY A 546 3.93 -18.10 17.95
CA GLY A 546 2.79 -18.51 17.16
C GLY A 546 3.12 -18.73 15.69
N ARG A 547 2.47 -19.72 15.10
CA ARG A 547 2.38 -19.99 13.68
C ARG A 547 0.91 -20.17 13.30
N ARG A 548 0.60 -20.31 12.01
CA ARG A 548 -0.77 -20.35 11.51
C ARG A 548 -1.72 -21.25 12.33
N GLN A 549 -1.27 -22.44 12.75
CA GLN A 549 -2.07 -23.43 13.47
C GLN A 549 -1.29 -24.05 14.63
N GLY A 550 -0.63 -23.25 15.45
CA GLY A 550 0.08 -23.76 16.60
C GLY A 550 0.73 -22.66 17.41
N ILE A 551 0.80 -22.88 18.71
CA ILE A 551 1.47 -22.01 19.67
C ILE A 551 2.41 -22.87 20.50
N VAL A 552 3.60 -22.36 20.76
CA VAL A 552 4.57 -22.98 21.68
C VAL A 552 4.93 -21.96 22.76
N MET A 553 5.30 -22.44 23.92
CA MET A 553 5.68 -21.63 25.09
C MET A 553 7.02 -22.08 25.63
N SER A 554 7.79 -21.11 26.08
CA SER A 554 8.98 -21.30 26.91
C SER A 554 8.80 -20.55 28.24
N GLU A 555 9.25 -21.15 29.35
CA GLU A 555 9.25 -20.53 30.69
C GLU A 555 10.68 -20.22 31.17
N ASN A 556 11.66 -20.23 30.27
CA ASN A 556 13.07 -20.05 30.57
C ASN A 556 13.81 -19.34 29.44
N HIS A 557 13.27 -18.18 29.01
CA HIS A 557 13.83 -17.35 27.96
C HIS A 557 14.14 -18.09 26.65
N GLY A 558 13.33 -19.12 26.30
CA GLY A 558 13.48 -19.86 25.05
C GLY A 558 14.51 -21.00 25.13
N ALA A 559 15.01 -21.36 26.32
CA ALA A 559 15.94 -22.49 26.46
C ALA A 559 15.26 -23.85 26.19
N THR A 560 14.02 -24.01 26.63
CA THR A 560 13.18 -25.18 26.31
C THR A 560 11.78 -24.72 25.89
N TRP A 561 11.13 -25.53 25.05
CA TRP A 561 9.83 -25.20 24.48
C TRP A 561 8.86 -26.38 24.67
N LYS A 562 7.60 -26.04 24.92
CA LYS A 562 6.48 -26.97 24.96
C LYS A 562 5.32 -26.47 24.10
N SER A 563 4.59 -27.40 23.48
CA SER A 563 3.36 -27.02 22.75
C SER A 563 2.27 -26.63 23.74
N VAL A 564 1.49 -25.62 23.38
CA VAL A 564 0.30 -25.18 24.10
C VAL A 564 -0.94 -25.57 23.30
N SER A 565 -2.10 -25.67 23.97
CA SER A 565 -3.34 -25.95 23.27
C SER A 565 -3.62 -24.81 22.28
N PHE A 566 -4.23 -25.13 21.13
CA PHE A 566 -4.62 -24.14 20.13
C PHE A 566 -6.10 -23.81 20.32
N PRO A 567 -6.52 -22.52 20.21
CA PRO A 567 -7.91 -22.14 20.44
C PRO A 567 -8.87 -22.90 19.52
N THR A 568 -9.87 -23.55 20.10
CA THR A 568 -10.89 -24.28 19.32
C THR A 568 -11.70 -23.30 18.46
N GLY A 569 -11.80 -23.57 17.17
CA GLY A 569 -12.50 -22.72 16.21
C GLY A 569 -11.63 -21.66 15.55
N LEU A 570 -10.37 -21.49 15.95
CA LEU A 570 -9.40 -20.64 15.25
C LEU A 570 -8.75 -21.46 14.11
N THR A 571 -8.83 -20.96 12.86
CA THR A 571 -8.23 -21.63 11.68
C THR A 571 -6.88 -21.03 11.29
N ALA A 572 -6.67 -19.76 11.60
CA ALA A 572 -5.39 -19.09 11.37
C ALA A 572 -5.14 -18.03 12.45
N LEU A 573 -4.01 -18.19 13.15
CA LEU A 573 -3.45 -17.19 14.04
C LEU A 573 -2.75 -16.13 13.20
N HIS A 574 -2.91 -14.85 13.55
CA HIS A 574 -2.21 -13.75 12.91
C HIS A 574 -1.30 -13.01 13.89
N THR A 575 -1.71 -12.83 15.13
CA THR A 575 -1.00 -12.04 16.12
C THR A 575 -1.15 -12.59 17.53
N LEU A 576 -0.16 -12.30 18.39
CA LEU A 576 -0.13 -12.61 19.80
C LEU A 576 0.18 -11.37 20.63
N ALA A 577 -0.39 -11.26 21.82
CA ALA A 577 0.00 -10.28 22.83
C ALA A 577 -0.15 -10.88 24.23
N VAL A 578 0.67 -10.41 25.18
CA VAL A 578 0.51 -10.68 26.60
C VAL A 578 0.12 -9.36 27.30
N ALA A 579 -0.94 -9.39 28.07
CA ALA A 579 -1.34 -8.24 28.87
C ALA A 579 -0.60 -8.24 30.23
N PRO A 580 -0.50 -7.09 30.96
CA PRO A 580 0.23 -7.01 32.22
C PRO A 580 -0.30 -7.90 33.36
N ASP A 581 -1.50 -8.45 33.24
CA ASP A 581 -2.05 -9.44 34.15
C ASP A 581 -1.59 -10.87 33.83
N GLY A 582 -0.70 -11.04 32.85
CA GLY A 582 -0.20 -12.31 32.35
C GLY A 582 -1.14 -13.03 31.39
N SER A 583 -2.30 -12.48 31.06
CA SER A 583 -3.23 -13.10 30.12
C SER A 583 -2.68 -13.08 28.70
N LEU A 584 -2.74 -14.24 28.03
CA LEU A 584 -2.34 -14.41 26.65
C LEU A 584 -3.52 -14.11 25.71
N TRP A 585 -3.31 -13.24 24.74
CA TRP A 585 -4.29 -12.84 23.73
C TRP A 585 -3.85 -13.34 22.36
N VAL A 586 -4.78 -13.90 21.63
CA VAL A 586 -4.56 -14.41 20.27
C VAL A 586 -5.58 -13.75 19.36
N GLY A 587 -5.07 -13.09 18.33
CA GLY A 587 -5.87 -12.57 17.23
C GLY A 587 -5.68 -13.40 15.97
N GLY A 588 -6.76 -13.63 15.24
CA GLY A 588 -6.69 -14.35 14.00
C GLY A 588 -7.98 -14.24 13.19
N ARG A 589 -8.12 -15.14 12.23
CA ARG A 589 -9.16 -15.06 11.22
C ARG A 589 -10.58 -15.02 11.80
N GLU A 590 -10.87 -15.76 12.86
CA GLU A 590 -12.20 -15.87 13.42
C GLU A 590 -12.46 -14.92 14.60
N GLY A 591 -11.48 -14.08 14.98
CA GLY A 591 -11.59 -13.08 16.03
C GLY A 591 -10.52 -13.20 17.11
N VAL A 592 -10.88 -12.85 18.35
CA VAL A 592 -9.97 -12.79 19.51
C VAL A 592 -10.25 -13.94 20.47
N TYR A 593 -9.17 -14.54 20.98
CA TYR A 593 -9.20 -15.57 22.04
C TYR A 593 -8.25 -15.16 23.16
N THR A 594 -8.63 -15.47 24.41
CA THR A 594 -7.83 -15.17 25.59
C THR A 594 -7.62 -16.42 26.46
N SER A 595 -6.48 -16.48 27.11
CA SER A 595 -6.14 -17.50 28.10
C SER A 595 -5.50 -16.84 29.31
N THR A 596 -5.91 -17.24 30.51
CA THR A 596 -5.34 -16.78 31.79
C THR A 596 -4.50 -17.87 32.47
N ASP A 597 -4.31 -19.01 31.80
CA ASP A 597 -3.60 -20.20 32.30
C ASP A 597 -2.50 -20.64 31.29
N HIS A 598 -1.84 -19.67 30.67
CA HIS A 598 -0.73 -19.87 29.75
C HIS A 598 -1.09 -20.78 28.54
N GLY A 599 -2.35 -20.70 28.08
CA GLY A 599 -2.80 -21.41 26.89
C GLY A 599 -3.26 -22.86 27.17
N LEU A 600 -3.51 -23.24 28.41
CA LEU A 600 -4.13 -24.51 28.73
C LEU A 600 -5.61 -24.51 28.32
N THR A 601 -6.32 -23.43 28.64
CA THR A 601 -7.71 -23.22 28.23
C THR A 601 -7.88 -21.88 27.52
N TRP A 602 -8.87 -21.82 26.63
CA TRP A 602 -9.12 -20.66 25.80
C TRP A 602 -10.59 -20.20 25.90
N THR A 603 -10.77 -18.90 25.99
CA THR A 603 -12.09 -18.26 25.91
C THR A 603 -12.13 -17.38 24.67
N ARG A 604 -13.13 -17.58 23.82
CA ARG A 604 -13.39 -16.68 22.68
C ARG A 604 -14.06 -15.40 23.18
N PHE A 605 -13.69 -14.27 22.58
CA PHE A 605 -14.29 -12.99 22.90
C PHE A 605 -15.51 -12.75 21.98
N ASP A 606 -16.63 -13.46 22.28
CA ASP A 606 -17.81 -13.57 21.41
C ASP A 606 -18.58 -12.24 21.19
N LYS A 607 -18.37 -11.26 22.04
CA LYS A 607 -19.09 -9.97 21.94
C LYS A 607 -18.46 -8.97 20.98
N LEU A 608 -17.25 -9.24 20.49
CA LEU A 608 -16.56 -8.36 19.56
C LEU A 608 -17.09 -8.61 18.13
N PRO A 609 -17.66 -7.60 17.45
CA PRO A 609 -18.36 -7.80 16.17
C PRO A 609 -17.39 -7.82 14.97
N VAL A 610 -16.16 -8.29 15.15
CA VAL A 610 -15.12 -8.29 14.10
C VAL A 610 -14.33 -9.58 14.07
N THR A 611 -13.82 -9.87 12.89
CA THR A 611 -12.95 -11.00 12.55
C THR A 611 -11.67 -10.50 11.90
N ASP A 612 -10.80 -11.42 11.50
CA ASP A 612 -9.54 -11.11 10.80
C ASP A 612 -8.68 -10.09 11.55
N ILE A 613 -8.34 -10.43 12.81
CA ILE A 613 -7.55 -9.56 13.68
C ILE A 613 -6.09 -9.57 13.22
N THR A 614 -5.57 -8.43 12.80
CA THR A 614 -4.23 -8.28 12.25
C THR A 614 -3.20 -7.80 13.25
N SER A 615 -3.62 -7.07 14.29
CA SER A 615 -2.73 -6.52 15.31
C SER A 615 -3.37 -6.56 16.70
N LEU A 616 -2.56 -6.83 17.71
CA LEU A 616 -2.88 -6.73 19.13
C LEU A 616 -1.76 -5.96 19.84
N ALA A 617 -2.10 -4.92 20.57
CA ALA A 617 -1.15 -4.14 21.36
C ALA A 617 -1.77 -3.68 22.69
N TRP A 618 -1.07 -3.93 23.80
CA TRP A 618 -1.51 -3.39 25.09
C TRP A 618 -1.24 -1.89 25.20
N ASN A 619 -2.25 -1.13 25.60
CA ASN A 619 -2.13 0.30 25.84
C ASN A 619 -2.13 0.60 27.34
N ASN A 620 -0.96 0.92 27.89
CA ASN A 620 -0.75 1.20 29.30
C ASN A 620 -1.55 2.40 29.81
N LYS A 621 -1.81 3.43 28.97
CA LYS A 621 -2.56 4.62 29.39
C LYS A 621 -4.08 4.37 29.40
N LEU A 622 -4.58 3.62 28.45
CA LEU A 622 -5.99 3.24 28.39
C LEU A 622 -6.31 2.04 29.28
N GLN A 623 -5.28 1.28 29.72
CA GLN A 623 -5.43 -0.02 30.41
C GLN A 623 -6.32 -0.98 29.61
N ARG A 624 -6.06 -1.06 28.29
CA ARG A 624 -6.87 -1.82 27.35
C ARG A 624 -6.02 -2.50 26.28
N MET A 625 -6.48 -3.65 25.81
CA MET A 625 -5.97 -4.26 24.60
C MET A 625 -6.52 -3.51 23.39
N VAL A 626 -5.63 -2.95 22.56
CA VAL A 626 -5.99 -2.29 21.30
C VAL A 626 -5.75 -3.24 20.16
N LEU A 627 -6.67 -3.33 19.22
CA LEU A 627 -6.58 -4.25 18.08
C LEU A 627 -7.11 -3.63 16.79
N THR A 628 -6.65 -4.16 15.67
CA THR A 628 -7.13 -3.83 14.34
C THR A 628 -7.76 -5.04 13.65
N SER A 629 -8.84 -4.79 12.88
CA SER A 629 -9.46 -5.75 11.98
C SER A 629 -9.00 -5.48 10.55
N GLY A 630 -8.49 -6.50 9.87
CA GLY A 630 -8.01 -6.38 8.49
C GLY A 630 -9.16 -6.18 7.50
N GLN A 631 -10.28 -6.85 7.72
CA GLN A 631 -11.41 -6.81 6.78
C GLN A 631 -12.13 -5.46 6.78
N ASP A 632 -12.38 -4.87 7.95
CA ASP A 632 -13.17 -3.64 8.09
C ASP A 632 -12.30 -2.42 8.37
N SER A 633 -11.00 -2.61 8.55
CA SER A 633 -10.04 -1.54 8.91
C SER A 633 -10.46 -0.75 10.16
N LEU A 634 -11.12 -1.41 11.09
CA LEU A 634 -11.59 -0.83 12.35
C LEU A 634 -10.55 -1.03 13.46
N ILE A 635 -10.52 -0.07 14.39
CA ILE A 635 -9.68 -0.14 15.58
C ILE A 635 -10.59 -0.30 16.80
N PHE A 636 -10.25 -1.23 17.68
CA PHE A 636 -10.96 -1.48 18.93
C PHE A 636 -10.02 -1.34 20.12
N ALA A 637 -10.53 -0.83 21.24
CA ALA A 637 -9.89 -0.89 22.55
C ALA A 637 -10.79 -1.68 23.51
N VAL A 638 -10.31 -2.84 23.91
CA VAL A 638 -11.07 -3.82 24.70
C VAL A 638 -10.58 -3.81 26.14
N ASP A 639 -11.49 -3.73 27.07
CA ASP A 639 -11.23 -3.91 28.49
C ASP A 639 -11.25 -5.40 28.83
N PRO A 640 -10.15 -5.98 29.35
CA PRO A 640 -10.10 -7.40 29.66
C PRO A 640 -11.00 -7.81 30.84
N ALA A 641 -11.25 -6.91 31.80
CA ALA A 641 -11.94 -7.22 33.04
C ALA A 641 -13.46 -7.30 32.86
N ASP A 642 -14.08 -6.27 32.26
CA ASP A 642 -15.53 -6.20 32.08
C ASP A 642 -15.98 -6.60 30.67
N LYS A 643 -15.04 -6.89 29.78
CA LYS A 643 -15.26 -7.25 28.38
C LYS A 643 -16.02 -6.18 27.59
N THR A 644 -15.94 -4.93 28.00
CA THR A 644 -16.43 -3.77 27.24
C THR A 644 -15.42 -3.34 26.20
N TRP A 645 -15.87 -2.63 25.18
CA TRP A 645 -15.00 -2.14 24.12
C TRP A 645 -15.47 -0.80 23.57
N LYS A 646 -14.50 -0.04 23.05
CA LYS A 646 -14.70 1.15 22.23
C LYS A 646 -14.12 0.89 20.86
N TRP A 647 -14.65 1.54 19.84
CA TRP A 647 -14.16 1.39 18.49
C TRP A 647 -14.06 2.73 17.74
N TRP A 648 -13.23 2.75 16.73
CA TRP A 648 -13.05 3.87 15.81
C TRP A 648 -12.99 3.36 14.40
N ASN A 649 -13.60 4.11 13.46
CA ASN A 649 -13.35 3.98 12.05
C ASN A 649 -12.34 5.07 11.67
N PRO A 650 -11.08 4.74 11.38
CA PRO A 650 -10.08 5.74 10.99
C PRO A 650 -10.37 6.33 9.60
N GLY A 651 -11.20 5.70 8.77
CA GLY A 651 -11.43 6.07 7.36
C GLY A 651 -10.25 5.73 6.46
N TRP A 652 -9.37 4.82 6.89
CA TRP A 652 -8.15 4.39 6.21
C TRP A 652 -7.97 2.89 6.37
N MET A 653 -7.34 2.23 5.37
CA MET A 653 -6.98 0.82 5.49
C MET A 653 -5.80 0.66 6.43
N VAL A 654 -6.07 0.33 7.68
CA VAL A 654 -5.06 0.14 8.72
C VAL A 654 -4.89 -1.34 9.05
N HIS A 655 -3.65 -1.75 9.33
CA HIS A 655 -3.32 -3.13 9.68
C HIS A 655 -2.62 -3.28 11.04
N SER A 656 -2.05 -2.21 11.58
CA SER A 656 -1.45 -2.21 12.91
C SER A 656 -1.71 -0.89 13.64
N VAL A 657 -1.67 -0.95 14.98
CA VAL A 657 -1.94 0.19 15.84
C VAL A 657 -0.95 0.23 16.99
N ALA A 658 -0.50 1.42 17.32
CA ALA A 658 0.32 1.71 18.49
C ALA A 658 -0.28 2.85 19.31
N ALA A 659 0.18 2.99 20.54
CA ALA A 659 -0.22 4.08 21.42
C ALA A 659 0.93 5.06 21.62
N LEU A 660 0.66 6.33 21.41
CA LEU A 660 1.59 7.42 21.68
C LEU A 660 0.93 8.40 22.64
N GLN A 661 1.37 8.41 23.91
CA GLN A 661 0.94 9.36 24.94
C GLN A 661 -0.58 9.51 25.06
N GLY A 662 -1.32 8.40 24.87
CA GLY A 662 -2.78 8.35 25.00
C GLY A 662 -3.55 8.69 23.73
N ARG A 663 -2.86 8.94 22.61
CA ARG A 663 -3.42 8.94 21.26
C ARG A 663 -3.12 7.61 20.60
N LEU A 664 -4.00 7.19 19.73
CA LEU A 664 -3.73 6.03 18.86
C LEU A 664 -3.11 6.52 17.55
N VAL A 665 -2.12 5.78 17.10
CA VAL A 665 -1.49 5.92 15.80
C VAL A 665 -1.55 4.58 15.10
N ALA A 666 -1.83 4.56 13.80
CA ALA A 666 -1.97 3.32 13.06
C ALA A 666 -1.16 3.36 11.75
N ALA A 667 -0.65 2.21 11.34
CA ALA A 667 -0.02 2.04 10.05
C ALA A 667 -1.06 1.68 8.99
N SER A 668 -0.99 2.37 7.85
CA SER A 668 -1.87 2.13 6.72
C SER A 668 -1.13 1.36 5.61
N MET A 669 -1.89 0.55 4.88
CA MET A 669 -1.38 -0.21 3.73
C MET A 669 -0.88 0.68 2.59
N PHE A 670 -1.45 1.87 2.40
CA PHE A 670 -1.14 2.73 1.25
C PHE A 670 -1.03 4.22 1.57
N SER A 671 -1.29 4.64 2.81
CA SER A 671 -1.44 6.06 3.14
C SER A 671 -0.54 6.50 4.30
N GLY A 672 0.53 5.76 4.54
CA GLY A 672 1.49 6.08 5.59
C GLY A 672 0.95 5.83 7.01
N VAL A 673 1.29 6.70 7.92
CA VAL A 673 0.85 6.70 9.32
C VAL A 673 -0.38 7.58 9.46
N VAL A 674 -1.40 7.08 10.13
CA VAL A 674 -2.61 7.84 10.47
C VAL A 674 -2.70 8.05 11.98
N VAL A 675 -3.13 9.23 12.38
CA VAL A 675 -3.13 9.66 13.78
C VAL A 675 -4.54 10.06 14.20
N GLN A 676 -4.94 9.58 15.38
CA GLN A 676 -6.21 9.95 16.02
C GLN A 676 -6.28 11.46 16.26
N PRO A 677 -7.41 12.15 15.97
CA PRO A 677 -7.59 13.58 16.25
C PRO A 677 -7.38 13.89 17.74
N GLN A 678 -6.90 15.10 18.05
CA GLN A 678 -6.85 15.55 19.44
C GLN A 678 -8.25 15.77 20.00
N PRO A 679 -8.50 15.52 21.30
CA PRO A 679 -9.80 15.73 21.92
C PRO A 679 -10.36 17.16 21.78
N GLU A 680 -9.50 18.18 21.74
CA GLU A 680 -9.90 19.57 21.53
C GLU A 680 -10.36 19.87 20.11
N GLN A 681 -9.81 19.20 19.10
CA GLN A 681 -10.28 19.27 17.72
C GLN A 681 -11.59 18.48 17.53
N ALA A 682 -11.78 17.43 18.31
CA ALA A 682 -13.04 16.70 18.38
C ALA A 682 -14.17 17.52 18.99
N SER A 683 -13.90 18.46 19.94
CA SER A 683 -14.93 19.34 20.53
C SER A 683 -15.40 20.45 19.59
N LEU A 684 -14.57 20.88 18.64
CA LEU A 684 -14.97 21.79 17.55
C LEU A 684 -15.83 21.08 16.49
N SER A 685 -15.67 19.77 16.33
CA SER A 685 -16.55 18.93 15.50
C SER A 685 -17.75 18.36 16.27
N LEU A 686 -17.71 18.31 17.62
CA LEU A 686 -18.82 17.87 18.50
C LEU A 686 -19.94 18.91 18.63
N ASN A 687 -19.72 20.16 18.24
CA ASN A 687 -20.83 21.09 17.97
C ASN A 687 -21.56 20.76 16.65
N SER A 688 -21.16 19.72 15.93
CA SER A 688 -21.77 19.17 14.73
C SER A 688 -21.91 17.62 14.72
N GLY A 689 -21.92 16.91 15.88
CA GLY A 689 -22.27 15.49 15.89
C GLY A 689 -21.63 14.65 17.01
N GLY A 690 -22.45 14.09 17.86
CA GLY A 690 -22.06 13.37 19.08
C GLY A 690 -21.42 11.99 18.83
N GLY A 691 -20.43 11.67 19.67
CA GLY A 691 -19.83 10.34 19.72
C GLY A 691 -20.77 9.32 20.37
N GLN A 692 -20.95 8.18 19.73
CA GLN A 692 -21.70 7.07 20.32
C GLN A 692 -20.77 6.13 21.10
N SER A 693 -21.02 6.03 22.40
CA SER A 693 -20.63 4.86 23.18
C SER A 693 -21.71 3.80 23.04
N ALA A 694 -21.42 2.72 22.34
CA ALA A 694 -22.31 1.57 22.34
C ALA A 694 -22.03 0.74 23.59
N GLN A 695 -22.94 0.81 24.55
CA GLN A 695 -23.10 -0.22 25.58
C GLN A 695 -24.07 -1.27 25.03
N ARG A 696 -23.53 -2.44 24.69
CA ARG A 696 -24.14 -3.77 24.91
C ARG A 696 -23.31 -4.86 24.24
#